data_a5fdc93e3567cebff97f0bdd2ce08aaf
#
_entry.id   a5fdc93e3567cebff97f0bdd2ce08aaf
#
_cell.length_a   1.000
_cell.length_b   1.000
_cell.length_c   1.000
_cell.angle_alpha   90.00
_cell.angle_beta   90.00
_cell.angle_gamma   90.00
#
_symmetry.space_group_name_H-M   'P 1'
#
loop_
_entity.id
_entity.type
_entity.pdbx_description
1 polymer ?
#
loop_
_entity_poly.entity_id
_entity_poly.type
_entity_poly.pdbx_seq_one_letter_code
_entity_poly.pdbx_strand_id
1 'polypeptide(L)'
;MLLLNATSLAKTSAVQHLHADIVNSSADISLVVETWFKKKHSDLDIAIPGYSLYRRDRVGKRKGGGLCAYVKHGITCSILDLQQANHDIELMWLILSTCSFSAIICICYHPPSPIYHAAELVDQLKSNIDTVSVKYKTDFIFLCGDFNSLDTNFIDTDYGFLQIVNIATHGSKIIDKVFINRPDLYCCNVAKSVVKTKHKLLIISPINLNDHPNVPARIRRKFPVYDTRAPNIDRLRFALGTYDWSYVYEYETFDEMYSEFLNVIQEIIHRCVPCKTVSIGSNEPYYITPVVKSLLKQRNKLRRQGRSSEADAVAERINKLISEQQRKKLVNVNKCNPKEMWNSVKSCNRSNTVQVSNNLDPEKANSYFAKISFDENYSLDKILALKNAEASGINELNDVVIDQYSMEPLLRKLKNTSAGNDAIPCWVYKSCSYELAGIVSYLINKSFITGAVPASWHNAIVTPIPKVSNPKGPSDYRPISVTPILSRVAEKLLVSKWLKPALSKETLLDQYAYKNSGSTVGAIIDLLHFITLSLDDGNNYVRCIFVDFSKAFDCINHEIIITKVNELNLPGNIKNWIISFLINRSQIVKANNVFSKNLDINRGVVQGSALGPFLYLILQRDLKPIGADNKIVKFADDTVCAVPEKSKVSLTCEYNNIRGWAGDRFLTINEIKTYELIFYLSKSTVNNLLPTFSNIELVSSIKYLGVVLSGNLSAVEHINVLLTLCSQRLYLLKLLRDRGMPIDCLHIVFLSLVLNRICYCLPAWSGFA
;
A
#
# COMPACT_ATOMS: atom_id res chain seq x y z
N MET A 1 5.61 35.84 2.56
CA MET A 1 6.96 36.00 3.15
C MET A 1 8.02 35.72 2.09
N LEU A 2 9.14 36.48 2.09
CA LEU A 2 10.28 36.24 1.21
C LEU A 2 11.50 35.79 2.01
N LEU A 3 12.38 34.98 1.35
CA LEU A 3 13.73 34.68 1.84
C LEU A 3 14.73 34.84 0.69
N LEU A 4 15.81 35.60 0.94
CA LEU A 4 16.86 35.85 -0.02
C LEU A 4 18.24 35.83 0.61
N ASN A 5 19.21 35.12 0.04
CA ASN A 5 20.62 35.40 0.24
C ASN A 5 21.03 36.49 -0.78
N ALA A 6 21.28 37.71 -0.26
CA ALA A 6 21.54 38.88 -1.08
C ALA A 6 23.00 38.98 -1.57
N THR A 7 23.91 38.18 -1.03
CA THR A 7 25.37 38.27 -1.27
C THR A 7 25.91 39.71 -1.08
N SER A 8 25.19 40.58 -0.42
CA SER A 8 25.41 41.94 0.04
C SER A 8 24.29 42.90 -0.35
N LEU A 9 23.53 43.36 0.64
CA LEU A 9 22.63 44.52 0.49
C LEU A 9 23.36 45.85 0.62
N ALA A 10 24.62 45.86 1.05
CA ALA A 10 25.44 47.09 1.16
C ALA A 10 25.92 47.61 -0.20
N LYS A 11 25.56 46.93 -1.32
CA LYS A 11 25.82 47.41 -2.70
C LYS A 11 24.86 48.55 -3.08
N THR A 12 25.33 49.42 -3.92
CA THR A 12 24.51 50.52 -4.43
C THR A 12 23.20 50.00 -5.02
N SER A 13 22.08 50.55 -4.63
CA SER A 13 20.70 50.22 -5.04
C SER A 13 20.20 48.79 -4.67
N ALA A 14 20.96 48.02 -3.91
CA ALA A 14 20.51 46.65 -3.57
C ALA A 14 19.26 46.62 -2.69
N VAL A 15 19.12 47.60 -1.75
CA VAL A 15 17.92 47.74 -0.90
C VAL A 15 16.70 48.13 -1.77
N GLN A 16 16.89 49.04 -2.76
CA GLN A 16 15.83 49.42 -3.70
C GLN A 16 15.38 48.25 -4.59
N HIS A 17 16.34 47.42 -5.01
CA HIS A 17 16.03 46.16 -5.75
C HIS A 17 15.26 45.16 -4.86
N LEU A 18 15.62 45.03 -3.57
CA LEU A 18 14.86 44.22 -2.62
C LEU A 18 13.45 44.77 -2.42
N HIS A 19 13.32 46.13 -2.34
CA HIS A 19 11.99 46.74 -2.24
C HIS A 19 11.13 46.39 -3.47
N ALA A 20 11.72 46.38 -4.66
CA ALA A 20 11.00 45.94 -5.87
C ALA A 20 10.54 44.47 -5.79
N ASP A 21 11.39 43.56 -5.28
CA ASP A 21 10.99 42.14 -5.04
C ASP A 21 9.83 42.04 -4.03
N ILE A 22 9.87 42.83 -2.96
CA ILE A 22 8.83 42.90 -1.93
C ILE A 22 7.49 43.35 -2.51
N VAL A 23 7.50 44.42 -3.33
CA VAL A 23 6.30 44.95 -3.98
C VAL A 23 5.74 43.97 -5.00
N ASN A 24 6.60 43.45 -5.87
CA ASN A 24 6.19 42.47 -6.92
C ASN A 24 5.57 41.20 -6.33
N SER A 25 6.01 40.79 -5.17
CA SER A 25 5.51 39.58 -4.48
C SER A 25 4.43 39.90 -3.44
N SER A 26 4.06 41.16 -3.25
CA SER A 26 3.12 41.60 -2.20
C SER A 26 3.46 41.03 -0.82
N ALA A 27 4.75 40.99 -0.48
CA ALA A 27 5.21 40.29 0.70
C ALA A 27 5.08 41.12 1.98
N ASP A 28 4.52 40.57 3.03
CA ASP A 28 4.39 41.21 4.32
C ASP A 28 5.68 41.10 5.17
N ILE A 29 6.53 40.11 4.87
CA ILE A 29 7.80 39.87 5.59
C ILE A 29 8.87 39.49 4.57
N SER A 30 10.05 40.11 4.68
CA SER A 30 11.23 39.78 3.89
C SER A 30 12.42 39.46 4.76
N LEU A 31 12.92 38.24 4.69
CA LEU A 31 14.06 37.73 5.43
C LEU A 31 15.28 37.73 4.50
N VAL A 32 16.37 38.28 4.97
CA VAL A 32 17.59 38.39 4.16
C VAL A 32 18.80 37.94 4.96
N VAL A 33 19.58 37.07 4.30
CA VAL A 33 20.89 36.64 4.80
C VAL A 33 22.00 37.21 3.92
N GLU A 34 23.20 37.29 4.43
CA GLU A 34 24.35 37.96 3.82
C GLU A 34 24.10 39.44 3.46
N THR A 35 23.63 40.19 4.45
CA THR A 35 23.35 41.62 4.27
C THR A 35 24.62 42.45 4.07
N TRP A 36 25.75 42.06 4.68
CA TRP A 36 27.02 42.76 4.74
C TRP A 36 26.90 44.15 5.37
N PHE A 37 25.83 44.41 6.14
CA PHE A 37 25.70 45.66 6.90
C PHE A 37 26.74 45.73 8.01
N LYS A 38 27.08 46.96 8.37
CA LYS A 38 28.02 47.30 9.46
C LYS A 38 27.48 48.49 10.19
N LYS A 39 28.00 48.78 11.38
CA LYS A 39 27.61 49.96 12.22
C LYS A 39 27.58 51.30 11.45
N LYS A 40 28.37 51.47 10.38
CA LYS A 40 28.38 52.65 9.50
C LYS A 40 27.14 52.83 8.64
N HIS A 41 26.35 51.77 8.42
CA HIS A 41 25.11 51.86 7.64
C HIS A 41 23.99 52.19 8.63
N SER A 42 23.48 53.42 8.55
CA SER A 42 22.36 53.89 9.36
C SER A 42 21.09 53.10 9.00
N ASP A 43 20.23 52.84 9.98
CA ASP A 43 18.93 52.17 9.71
C ASP A 43 18.04 53.04 8.82
N LEU A 44 18.22 54.36 8.82
CA LEU A 44 17.51 55.27 7.92
C LEU A 44 17.94 55.09 6.45
N ASP A 45 19.24 54.81 6.19
CA ASP A 45 19.78 54.62 4.82
C ASP A 45 19.31 53.32 4.16
N ILE A 46 18.96 52.34 4.97
CA ILE A 46 18.56 51.01 4.54
C ILE A 46 17.08 50.71 4.81
N ALA A 47 16.31 51.70 5.26
CA ALA A 47 14.89 51.57 5.51
C ALA A 47 14.11 51.31 4.20
N ILE A 48 13.07 50.48 4.28
CA ILE A 48 12.09 50.27 3.22
C ILE A 48 10.76 50.92 3.68
N PRO A 49 10.18 51.85 2.91
CA PRO A 49 8.93 52.50 3.27
C PRO A 49 7.80 51.47 3.56
N GLY A 50 7.11 51.66 4.68
CA GLY A 50 6.03 50.77 5.10
C GLY A 50 6.48 49.52 5.85
N TYR A 51 7.78 49.35 6.11
CA TYR A 51 8.34 48.19 6.84
C TYR A 51 9.22 48.60 7.99
N SER A 52 9.16 47.87 9.09
CA SER A 52 10.07 47.95 10.22
C SER A 52 11.27 47.03 9.97
N LEU A 53 12.47 47.55 10.27
CA LEU A 53 13.73 46.81 10.10
C LEU A 53 14.16 46.16 11.41
N TYR A 54 14.48 44.87 11.36
CA TYR A 54 15.15 44.08 12.40
C TYR A 54 16.45 43.54 11.79
N ARG A 55 17.58 43.79 12.47
CA ARG A 55 18.89 43.38 11.92
C ARG A 55 19.83 42.86 12.99
N ARG A 56 20.72 41.96 12.56
CA ARG A 56 21.84 41.45 13.32
C ARG A 56 23.07 41.44 12.42
N ASP A 57 23.94 42.39 12.61
CA ASP A 57 25.17 42.48 11.83
C ASP A 57 26.22 41.50 12.34
N ARG A 58 27.06 40.97 11.45
CA ARG A 58 28.19 40.16 11.84
C ARG A 58 29.20 40.98 12.64
N VAL A 59 29.60 40.46 13.78
CA VAL A 59 30.63 41.05 14.65
C VAL A 59 32.02 40.67 14.14
N GLY A 60 33.02 41.59 14.25
CA GLY A 60 34.40 41.33 13.90
C GLY A 60 34.85 41.88 12.52
N LYS A 61 36.12 41.57 12.14
CA LYS A 61 36.76 42.15 10.94
C LYS A 61 36.46 41.37 9.63
N ARG A 62 35.77 40.23 9.70
CA ARG A 62 35.48 39.39 8.52
C ARG A 62 34.48 40.09 7.59
N LYS A 63 34.73 39.90 6.25
CA LYS A 63 33.80 40.32 5.20
C LYS A 63 32.61 39.35 5.14
N GLY A 64 31.45 39.85 4.78
CA GLY A 64 30.24 39.04 4.55
C GLY A 64 29.38 38.84 5.79
N GLY A 65 28.33 38.03 5.65
CA GLY A 65 27.36 37.71 6.69
C GLY A 65 26.41 38.82 7.07
N GLY A 66 25.77 38.67 8.22
CA GLY A 66 24.71 39.55 8.70
C GLY A 66 23.32 39.13 8.24
N LEU A 67 22.34 39.33 9.12
CA LEU A 67 20.92 38.98 8.94
C LEU A 67 20.06 40.23 9.06
N CYS A 68 18.99 40.30 8.28
CA CYS A 68 17.92 41.28 8.55
C CYS A 68 16.55 40.76 8.17
N ALA A 69 15.53 41.37 8.72
CA ALA A 69 14.14 41.19 8.36
C ALA A 69 13.44 42.52 8.20
N TYR A 70 12.68 42.68 7.13
CA TYR A 70 11.75 43.76 6.92
C TYR A 70 10.35 43.23 7.16
N VAL A 71 9.64 43.80 8.15
CA VAL A 71 8.29 43.39 8.55
C VAL A 71 7.34 44.57 8.32
N LYS A 72 6.27 44.34 7.57
CA LYS A 72 5.28 45.36 7.19
C LYS A 72 4.62 45.94 8.42
N HIS A 73 4.41 47.27 8.37
CA HIS A 73 3.72 47.97 9.46
C HIS A 73 2.33 47.37 9.68
N GLY A 74 1.91 47.26 10.97
CA GLY A 74 0.66 46.59 11.38
C GLY A 74 0.85 45.13 11.82
N ILE A 75 2.04 44.52 11.59
CA ILE A 75 2.43 43.26 12.20
C ILE A 75 3.29 43.53 13.43
N THR A 76 2.83 43.12 14.60
CA THR A 76 3.63 43.21 15.82
C THR A 76 4.79 42.22 15.72
N CYS A 77 6.01 42.72 15.84
CA CYS A 77 7.22 41.90 15.77
C CYS A 77 8.24 42.34 16.83
N SER A 78 8.94 41.37 17.43
CA SER A 78 10.08 41.59 18.29
C SER A 78 11.15 40.53 18.15
N ILE A 79 12.41 40.88 18.41
CA ILE A 79 13.51 39.93 18.47
C ILE A 79 13.40 39.14 19.78
N LEU A 80 13.47 37.82 19.69
CA LEU A 80 13.56 36.95 20.86
C LEU A 80 15.02 36.86 21.31
N ASP A 81 15.26 37.27 22.54
CA ASP A 81 16.56 37.13 23.18
C ASP A 81 16.69 35.68 23.72
N LEU A 82 17.31 34.81 22.90
CA LEU A 82 17.64 33.44 23.26
C LEU A 82 19.14 33.36 23.53
N GLN A 83 19.51 32.74 24.65
CA GLN A 83 20.91 32.56 25.02
C GLN A 83 21.69 31.90 23.89
N GLN A 84 22.76 32.51 23.47
CA GLN A 84 23.64 32.05 22.41
C GLN A 84 25.05 31.87 22.97
N ALA A 85 25.52 30.62 22.95
CA ALA A 85 26.83 30.26 23.51
C ALA A 85 27.99 30.78 22.68
N ASN A 86 27.82 30.90 21.37
CA ASN A 86 28.86 31.35 20.45
C ASN A 86 28.35 32.53 19.59
N HIS A 87 28.98 33.69 19.75
CA HIS A 87 28.61 34.91 19.02
C HIS A 87 28.89 34.90 17.53
N ASP A 88 29.76 33.98 17.06
CA ASP A 88 30.08 33.82 15.63
C ASP A 88 29.00 33.06 14.86
N ILE A 89 28.08 32.41 15.56
CA ILE A 89 26.91 31.76 14.96
C ILE A 89 25.89 32.85 14.59
N GLU A 90 25.44 32.87 13.34
CA GLU A 90 24.47 33.86 12.85
C GLU A 90 23.05 33.31 12.87
N LEU A 91 22.34 33.57 13.96
CA LEU A 91 20.93 33.23 14.17
C LEU A 91 20.17 34.47 14.66
N MET A 92 18.99 34.71 14.13
CA MET A 92 18.07 35.72 14.59
C MET A 92 16.67 35.14 14.74
N TRP A 93 16.09 35.25 15.90
CA TRP A 93 14.76 34.75 16.21
C TRP A 93 13.78 35.88 16.34
N LEU A 94 12.67 35.82 15.65
CA LEU A 94 11.60 36.82 15.66
C LEU A 94 10.31 36.19 16.14
N ILE A 95 9.56 36.87 16.99
CA ILE A 95 8.18 36.55 17.27
C ILE A 95 7.27 37.57 16.62
N LEU A 96 6.27 37.08 15.90
CA LEU A 96 5.31 37.91 15.19
C LEU A 96 3.91 37.56 15.67
N SER A 97 3.07 38.57 15.80
CA SER A 97 1.64 38.38 16.08
C SER A 97 0.78 39.33 15.26
N THR A 98 -0.35 38.81 14.84
CA THR A 98 -1.44 39.53 14.19
C THR A 98 -2.73 39.24 14.95
N CYS A 99 -3.85 39.87 14.58
CA CYS A 99 -5.16 39.58 15.17
C CYS A 99 -5.61 38.11 14.97
N SER A 100 -5.05 37.40 13.99
CA SER A 100 -5.52 36.08 13.55
C SER A 100 -4.55 34.92 13.80
N PHE A 101 -3.25 35.19 13.96
CA PHE A 101 -2.25 34.15 14.21
C PHE A 101 -0.97 34.69 14.83
N SER A 102 -0.19 33.78 15.41
CA SER A 102 1.14 34.04 15.94
C SER A 102 2.16 33.12 15.28
N ALA A 103 3.36 33.66 15.01
CA ALA A 103 4.44 32.90 14.36
C ALA A 103 5.80 33.23 15.00
N ILE A 104 6.68 32.23 15.05
CA ILE A 104 8.09 32.42 15.35
C ILE A 104 8.91 32.07 14.11
N ILE A 105 9.85 32.95 13.78
CA ILE A 105 10.73 32.80 12.62
C ILE A 105 12.18 32.80 13.10
N CYS A 106 12.92 31.75 12.78
CA CYS A 106 14.38 31.70 12.87
C CYS A 106 14.98 32.03 11.50
N ILE A 107 15.90 32.98 11.48
CA ILE A 107 16.75 33.26 10.32
C ILE A 107 18.14 32.73 10.64
N CYS A 108 18.66 31.82 9.80
CA CYS A 108 19.94 31.17 9.98
C CYS A 108 20.86 31.41 8.77
N TYR A 109 22.10 31.77 9.03
CA TYR A 109 23.15 31.77 8.02
C TYR A 109 24.34 30.93 8.49
N HIS A 110 24.60 29.83 7.78
CA HIS A 110 25.77 28.97 7.95
C HIS A 110 26.73 29.22 6.79
N PRO A 111 27.86 29.90 7.00
CA PRO A 111 28.79 30.20 5.92
C PRO A 111 29.46 28.94 5.36
N PRO A 112 29.92 28.94 4.08
CA PRO A 112 30.57 27.79 3.48
C PRO A 112 31.84 27.34 4.22
N SER A 113 32.54 28.29 4.90
CA SER A 113 33.73 28.04 5.72
C SER A 113 33.52 28.69 7.09
N PRO A 114 32.80 28.02 8.01
CA PRO A 114 32.52 28.51 9.35
C PRO A 114 33.80 28.48 10.21
N ILE A 115 33.87 29.35 11.24
CA ILE A 115 34.94 29.35 12.25
C ILE A 115 34.57 28.58 13.51
N TYR A 116 33.35 28.07 13.55
CA TYR A 116 32.81 27.20 14.60
C TYR A 116 32.56 25.81 14.02
N HIS A 117 32.51 24.82 14.88
CA HIS A 117 32.14 23.46 14.45
C HIS A 117 30.64 23.38 14.10
N ALA A 118 30.30 22.70 13.01
CA ALA A 118 28.90 22.52 12.59
C ALA A 118 28.00 21.95 13.70
N ALA A 119 28.57 21.11 14.58
CA ALA A 119 27.87 20.56 15.74
C ALA A 119 27.40 21.65 16.72
N GLU A 120 28.18 22.71 16.93
CA GLU A 120 27.82 23.82 17.83
C GLU A 120 26.56 24.53 17.32
N LEU A 121 26.46 24.77 16.02
CA LEU A 121 25.25 25.35 15.42
C LEU A 121 24.05 24.40 15.54
N VAL A 122 24.24 23.10 15.33
CA VAL A 122 23.18 22.10 15.48
C VAL A 122 22.67 22.06 16.93
N ASP A 123 23.57 22.05 17.91
CA ASP A 123 23.22 22.02 19.33
C ASP A 123 22.52 23.33 19.76
N GLN A 124 22.98 24.47 19.24
CA GLN A 124 22.35 25.77 19.48
C GLN A 124 20.94 25.83 18.87
N LEU A 125 20.76 25.36 17.64
CA LEU A 125 19.45 25.29 17.02
C LEU A 125 18.51 24.34 17.78
N LYS A 126 18.98 23.18 18.23
CA LYS A 126 18.20 22.24 19.04
C LYS A 126 17.76 22.88 20.37
N SER A 127 18.68 23.50 21.09
CA SER A 127 18.39 24.19 22.34
C SER A 127 17.36 25.31 22.15
N ASN A 128 17.51 26.11 21.09
CA ASN A 128 16.61 27.21 20.81
C ASN A 128 15.22 26.74 20.40
N ILE A 129 15.12 25.68 19.53
CA ILE A 129 13.83 25.09 19.12
C ILE A 129 13.11 24.51 20.34
N ASP A 130 13.83 23.82 21.25
CA ASP A 130 13.26 23.28 22.48
C ASP A 130 12.72 24.42 23.38
N THR A 131 13.50 25.49 23.54
CA THR A 131 13.11 26.65 24.33
C THR A 131 11.87 27.34 23.76
N VAL A 132 11.89 27.62 22.47
CA VAL A 132 10.78 28.27 21.76
C VAL A 132 9.51 27.44 21.82
N SER A 133 9.61 26.15 21.58
CA SER A 133 8.47 25.21 21.56
C SER A 133 7.81 25.03 22.95
N VAL A 134 8.56 25.32 24.02
CA VAL A 134 8.07 25.21 25.41
C VAL A 134 7.52 26.55 25.90
N LYS A 135 8.28 27.63 25.68
CA LYS A 135 7.99 28.94 26.28
C LYS A 135 6.86 29.68 25.57
N TYR A 136 6.72 29.47 24.25
CA TYR A 136 5.77 30.23 23.44
C TYR A 136 4.70 29.32 22.81
N LYS A 137 3.44 29.69 23.00
CA LYS A 137 2.32 29.06 22.27
C LYS A 137 2.12 29.82 20.98
N THR A 138 2.62 29.29 19.87
CA THR A 138 2.49 29.88 18.54
C THR A 138 1.89 28.88 17.55
N ASP A 139 1.18 29.42 16.54
CA ASP A 139 0.55 28.61 15.50
C ASP A 139 1.59 28.07 14.53
N PHE A 140 2.61 28.88 14.24
CA PHE A 140 3.65 28.54 13.25
C PHE A 140 5.06 28.77 13.80
N ILE A 141 5.96 27.86 13.45
CA ILE A 141 7.40 28.02 13.65
C ILE A 141 8.08 27.77 12.30
N PHE A 142 8.80 28.78 11.81
CA PHE A 142 9.59 28.72 10.60
C PHE A 142 11.08 28.73 10.93
N LEU A 143 11.86 27.85 10.28
CA LEU A 143 13.32 27.90 10.29
C LEU A 143 13.76 28.17 8.86
N CYS A 144 14.28 29.34 8.60
CA CYS A 144 14.58 29.85 7.27
C CYS A 144 16.05 30.28 7.18
N GLY A 145 16.67 30.12 6.02
CA GLY A 145 18.00 30.66 5.81
C GLY A 145 18.83 29.89 4.80
N ASP A 146 20.10 30.29 4.71
CA ASP A 146 21.11 29.59 3.93
C ASP A 146 21.92 28.66 4.86
N PHE A 147 21.69 27.39 4.70
CA PHE A 147 22.30 26.34 5.50
C PHE A 147 23.56 25.74 4.84
N ASN A 148 23.87 26.15 3.61
CA ASN A 148 25.03 25.64 2.85
C ASN A 148 25.20 24.12 2.98
N SER A 149 26.36 23.66 3.53
CA SER A 149 26.69 22.24 3.72
C SER A 149 26.20 21.64 5.03
N LEU A 150 25.46 22.40 5.88
CA LEU A 150 24.98 21.91 7.17
C LEU A 150 24.02 20.73 6.99
N ASP A 151 24.24 19.64 7.72
CA ASP A 151 23.24 18.57 7.82
C ASP A 151 22.04 19.03 8.64
N THR A 152 20.90 19.16 7.98
CA THR A 152 19.65 19.65 8.55
C THR A 152 18.63 18.53 8.82
N ASN A 153 19.01 17.26 8.71
CA ASN A 153 18.11 16.11 8.87
C ASN A 153 17.47 16.07 10.28
N PHE A 154 18.18 16.54 11.31
CA PHE A 154 17.66 16.59 12.68
C PHE A 154 16.41 17.47 12.82
N ILE A 155 16.23 18.47 11.95
CA ILE A 155 15.06 19.37 11.98
C ILE A 155 13.78 18.60 11.68
N ASP A 156 13.83 17.67 10.72
CA ASP A 156 12.71 16.78 10.41
C ASP A 156 12.63 15.61 11.42
N THR A 157 13.76 14.93 11.65
CA THR A 157 13.75 13.71 12.47
C THR A 157 13.43 13.95 13.96
N ASP A 158 13.96 15.03 14.54
CA ASP A 158 13.84 15.29 15.97
C ASP A 158 12.60 16.16 16.28
N TYR A 159 12.23 17.07 15.37
CA TYR A 159 11.18 18.07 15.58
C TYR A 159 9.97 17.92 14.67
N GLY A 160 10.08 17.18 13.58
CA GLY A 160 9.01 16.97 12.61
C GLY A 160 8.68 18.21 11.78
N PHE A 161 9.63 19.15 11.65
CA PHE A 161 9.48 20.29 10.75
C PHE A 161 9.90 19.85 9.35
N LEU A 162 9.03 20.08 8.38
CA LEU A 162 9.30 19.66 7.01
C LEU A 162 9.82 20.80 6.15
N GLN A 163 10.80 20.51 5.31
CA GLN A 163 11.30 21.42 4.31
C GLN A 163 10.28 21.56 3.18
N ILE A 164 9.95 22.81 2.82
CA ILE A 164 8.99 23.13 1.76
C ILE A 164 9.65 23.63 0.46
N VAL A 165 10.99 23.74 0.41
CA VAL A 165 11.74 24.12 -0.79
C VAL A 165 12.12 22.89 -1.58
N ASN A 166 11.59 22.73 -2.81
CA ASN A 166 11.77 21.54 -3.65
C ASN A 166 12.55 21.81 -4.94
N ILE A 167 12.97 23.05 -5.18
CA ILE A 167 13.65 23.50 -6.39
C ILE A 167 15.03 24.05 -6.02
N ALA A 168 16.04 23.78 -6.85
CA ALA A 168 17.41 24.28 -6.62
C ALA A 168 17.45 25.81 -6.46
N THR A 169 18.10 26.27 -5.37
CA THR A 169 18.18 27.70 -5.00
C THR A 169 19.50 28.35 -5.41
N HIS A 170 20.57 27.56 -5.52
CA HIS A 170 21.89 28.00 -5.99
C HIS A 170 22.53 26.92 -6.90
N GLY A 171 22.79 27.23 -8.16
CA GLY A 171 23.24 26.25 -9.15
C GLY A 171 22.26 25.08 -9.24
N SER A 172 22.74 23.86 -9.02
CA SER A 172 21.93 22.62 -8.96
C SER A 172 21.55 22.20 -7.52
N LYS A 173 21.90 22.98 -6.49
CA LYS A 173 21.75 22.62 -5.09
C LYS A 173 20.64 23.43 -4.40
N ILE A 174 19.99 22.82 -3.39
CA ILE A 174 19.07 23.48 -2.46
C ILE A 174 19.87 23.76 -1.18
N ILE A 175 20.40 24.99 -1.06
CA ILE A 175 21.15 25.43 0.10
C ILE A 175 20.38 26.44 0.95
N ASP A 176 19.52 27.24 0.29
CA ASP A 176 18.53 28.08 0.98
C ASP A 176 17.31 27.21 1.29
N LYS A 177 16.96 27.05 2.56
CA LYS A 177 15.94 26.12 3.03
C LYS A 177 14.91 26.81 3.91
N VAL A 178 13.69 26.29 3.90
CA VAL A 178 12.58 26.73 4.76
C VAL A 178 11.93 25.49 5.35
N PHE A 179 12.01 25.37 6.68
CA PHE A 179 11.35 24.32 7.45
C PHE A 179 10.20 24.93 8.23
N ILE A 180 9.10 24.21 8.33
CA ILE A 180 7.90 24.64 9.04
C ILE A 180 7.23 23.49 9.78
N ASN A 181 6.65 23.78 10.95
CA ASN A 181 5.88 22.82 11.75
C ASN A 181 4.51 22.48 11.15
N ARG A 182 3.99 23.31 10.21
CA ARG A 182 2.70 23.16 9.52
C ARG A 182 2.88 23.28 8.01
N PRO A 183 3.58 22.32 7.37
CA PRO A 183 3.87 22.32 5.93
C PRO A 183 2.63 22.16 5.04
N ASP A 184 1.52 21.72 5.63
CA ASP A 184 0.21 21.57 5.01
C ASP A 184 -0.48 22.90 4.67
N LEU A 185 -0.01 24.02 5.25
CA LEU A 185 -0.63 25.33 5.10
C LEU A 185 0.20 26.33 4.28
N TYR A 186 1.43 25.99 3.93
CA TYR A 186 2.33 26.88 3.21
C TYR A 186 3.06 26.16 2.07
N CYS A 187 3.24 26.87 0.96
CA CYS A 187 4.08 26.42 -0.16
C CYS A 187 5.22 27.40 -0.40
N CYS A 188 6.27 26.95 -1.09
CA CYS A 188 7.40 27.77 -1.48
C CYS A 188 7.58 27.74 -3.01
N ASN A 189 7.49 28.91 -3.62
CA ASN A 189 7.83 29.14 -5.02
C ASN A 189 9.23 29.76 -5.13
N VAL A 190 9.94 29.45 -6.19
CA VAL A 190 11.31 29.88 -6.42
C VAL A 190 11.33 30.79 -7.65
N ALA A 191 11.80 32.03 -7.48
CA ALA A 191 11.86 33.05 -8.54
C ALA A 191 13.27 33.64 -8.68
N LYS A 192 13.49 34.42 -9.72
CA LYS A 192 14.71 35.20 -9.89
C LYS A 192 14.52 36.54 -9.18
N SER A 193 15.48 36.91 -8.31
CA SER A 193 15.48 38.20 -7.62
C SER A 193 15.92 39.32 -8.53
N VAL A 194 15.42 40.54 -8.29
CA VAL A 194 15.91 41.78 -8.89
C VAL A 194 17.27 42.16 -8.28
N VAL A 195 17.51 41.76 -7.01
CA VAL A 195 18.83 41.93 -6.36
C VAL A 195 19.86 41.08 -7.11
N LYS A 196 21.02 41.69 -7.43
CA LYS A 196 22.11 41.00 -8.13
C LYS A 196 22.80 39.98 -7.21
N THR A 197 22.30 38.76 -7.20
CA THR A 197 22.82 37.61 -6.44
C THR A 197 22.82 36.34 -7.31
N LYS A 198 23.58 35.32 -6.90
CA LYS A 198 23.56 33.97 -7.52
C LYS A 198 22.45 33.09 -6.92
N HIS A 199 21.88 33.47 -5.78
CA HIS A 199 20.79 32.78 -5.13
C HIS A 199 19.46 33.19 -5.75
N LYS A 200 18.50 32.27 -5.72
CA LYS A 200 17.13 32.54 -6.13
C LYS A 200 16.32 33.08 -4.94
N LEU A 201 15.31 33.86 -5.24
CA LEU A 201 14.32 34.36 -4.30
C LEU A 201 13.32 33.27 -3.96
N LEU A 202 13.11 33.01 -2.67
CA LEU A 202 12.09 32.11 -2.18
C LEU A 202 10.84 32.91 -1.76
N ILE A 203 9.70 32.55 -2.32
CA ILE A 203 8.40 33.17 -2.03
C ILE A 203 7.56 32.14 -1.28
N ILE A 204 7.34 32.38 0.03
CA ILE A 204 6.58 31.53 0.92
C ILE A 204 5.19 32.14 1.06
N SER A 205 4.16 31.43 0.63
CA SER A 205 2.76 31.87 0.67
C SER A 205 1.85 30.82 1.28
N PRO A 206 0.74 31.23 1.93
CA PRO A 206 -0.31 30.29 2.31
C PRO A 206 -0.85 29.56 1.09
N ILE A 207 -1.21 28.31 1.25
CA ILE A 207 -1.88 27.54 0.22
C ILE A 207 -3.34 27.97 0.18
N ASN A 208 -3.76 28.59 -0.93
CA ASN A 208 -5.19 28.85 -1.15
C ASN A 208 -5.89 27.53 -1.39
N LEU A 209 -6.75 27.14 -0.47
CA LEU A 209 -7.53 25.89 -0.53
C LEU A 209 -8.42 25.77 -1.77
N ASN A 210 -8.68 26.89 -2.44
CA ASN A 210 -9.47 26.94 -3.70
C ASN A 210 -8.64 26.65 -4.95
N ASP A 211 -7.32 26.79 -4.91
CA ASP A 211 -6.45 26.65 -6.09
C ASP A 211 -5.78 25.27 -6.18
N HIS A 212 -5.80 24.49 -5.10
CA HIS A 212 -5.29 23.13 -5.09
C HIS A 212 -6.27 22.18 -4.37
N PRO A 213 -7.12 21.47 -5.13
CA PRO A 213 -8.10 20.55 -4.57
C PRO A 213 -7.51 19.32 -3.85
N ASN A 214 -6.19 19.20 -3.70
CA ASN A 214 -5.54 17.98 -3.23
C ASN A 214 -4.32 18.21 -2.32
N VAL A 215 -4.46 19.01 -1.24
CA VAL A 215 -3.56 18.81 -0.10
C VAL A 215 -4.24 17.83 0.85
N PRO A 216 -3.76 16.59 1.00
CA PRO A 216 -4.41 15.65 1.90
C PRO A 216 -4.30 16.20 3.33
N ALA A 217 -5.45 16.44 3.93
CA ALA A 217 -5.54 16.70 5.37
C ALA A 217 -4.70 15.64 6.10
N ARG A 218 -3.93 16.01 7.12
CA ARG A 218 -3.20 15.06 7.97
C ARG A 218 -4.20 14.07 8.56
N ILE A 219 -4.38 12.95 7.89
CA ILE A 219 -5.27 11.88 8.35
C ILE A 219 -4.59 11.23 9.55
N ARG A 220 -5.02 11.62 10.74
CA ARG A 220 -4.68 10.89 11.97
C ARG A 220 -5.52 9.62 11.99
N ARG A 221 -4.88 8.50 11.73
CA ARG A 221 -5.53 7.19 11.80
C ARG A 221 -5.59 6.75 13.25
N LYS A 222 -6.79 6.54 13.76
CA LYS A 222 -7.01 5.95 15.08
C LYS A 222 -7.07 4.44 14.92
N PHE A 223 -6.23 3.72 15.66
CA PHE A 223 -6.21 2.26 15.67
C PHE A 223 -6.48 1.78 17.08
N PRO A 224 -7.39 0.81 17.27
CA PRO A 224 -7.47 0.07 18.51
C PRO A 224 -6.21 -0.80 18.64
N VAL A 225 -5.51 -0.67 19.73
CA VAL A 225 -4.33 -1.48 20.06
C VAL A 225 -4.64 -2.23 21.33
N TYR A 226 -4.78 -3.53 21.20
CA TYR A 226 -4.97 -4.43 22.33
C TYR A 226 -3.65 -4.69 23.04
N ASP A 227 -3.68 -4.73 24.37
CA ASP A 227 -2.52 -5.09 25.17
C ASP A 227 -2.40 -6.63 25.27
N THR A 228 -1.74 -7.21 24.27
CA THR A 228 -1.56 -8.66 24.12
C THR A 228 -0.36 -9.22 24.89
N ARG A 229 0.05 -8.60 26.01
CA ARG A 229 1.09 -9.14 26.88
C ARG A 229 0.61 -10.42 27.54
N ALA A 230 1.55 -11.33 27.88
CA ALA A 230 1.23 -12.66 28.39
C ALA A 230 0.17 -12.69 29.51
N PRO A 231 0.23 -11.84 30.58
CA PRO A 231 -0.78 -11.89 31.64
C PRO A 231 -2.22 -11.61 31.17
N ASN A 232 -2.39 -10.77 30.13
CA ASN A 232 -3.70 -10.47 29.58
C ASN A 232 -4.22 -11.61 28.69
N ILE A 233 -3.32 -12.23 27.92
CA ILE A 233 -3.64 -13.42 27.12
C ILE A 233 -3.97 -14.60 28.02
N ASP A 234 -3.24 -14.80 29.10
CA ASP A 234 -3.50 -15.89 30.03
C ASP A 234 -4.85 -15.72 30.75
N ARG A 235 -5.22 -14.47 31.13
CA ARG A 235 -6.57 -14.17 31.63
C ARG A 235 -7.66 -14.43 30.58
N LEU A 236 -7.39 -14.10 29.31
CA LEU A 236 -8.32 -14.36 28.21
C LEU A 236 -8.51 -15.87 28.01
N ARG A 237 -7.42 -16.64 27.98
CA ARG A 237 -7.46 -18.10 27.87
C ARG A 237 -8.24 -18.72 29.04
N PHE A 238 -7.93 -18.32 30.27
CA PHE A 238 -8.64 -18.82 31.46
C PHE A 238 -10.14 -18.51 31.33
N ALA A 239 -10.52 -17.28 30.99
CA ALA A 239 -11.92 -16.89 30.88
C ALA A 239 -12.67 -17.66 29.77
N LEU A 240 -12.02 -17.91 28.61
CA LEU A 240 -12.61 -18.67 27.51
C LEU A 240 -12.66 -20.18 27.82
N GLY A 241 -11.64 -20.73 28.52
CA GLY A 241 -11.57 -22.14 28.84
C GLY A 241 -12.51 -22.56 29.99
N THR A 242 -12.87 -21.62 30.87
CA THR A 242 -13.83 -21.85 31.98
C THR A 242 -15.25 -21.42 31.64
N TYR A 243 -15.45 -20.83 30.46
CA TYR A 243 -16.78 -20.37 30.05
C TYR A 243 -17.66 -21.57 29.68
N ASP A 244 -18.86 -21.60 30.21
CA ASP A 244 -19.84 -22.65 29.90
C ASP A 244 -20.53 -22.29 28.56
N TRP A 245 -20.21 -23.04 27.50
CA TRP A 245 -20.77 -22.89 26.17
C TRP A 245 -22.07 -23.65 25.98
N SER A 246 -22.57 -24.43 27.01
CA SER A 246 -23.72 -25.35 26.87
C SER A 246 -24.97 -24.62 26.37
N TYR A 247 -25.27 -23.43 26.89
CA TYR A 247 -26.44 -22.66 26.51
C TYR A 247 -26.39 -22.14 25.06
N VAL A 248 -25.19 -21.99 24.46
CA VAL A 248 -25.05 -21.60 23.04
C VAL A 248 -25.62 -22.72 22.15
N TYR A 249 -25.58 -23.96 22.58
CA TYR A 249 -26.11 -25.10 21.83
C TYR A 249 -27.63 -25.20 21.86
N GLU A 250 -28.31 -24.50 22.78
CA GLU A 250 -29.76 -24.54 22.99
C GLU A 250 -30.54 -23.60 22.00
N TYR A 251 -29.85 -22.70 21.32
CA TYR A 251 -30.49 -21.84 20.32
C TYR A 251 -31.05 -22.64 19.16
N GLU A 252 -32.26 -22.30 18.72
CA GLU A 252 -32.96 -23.02 17.63
C GLU A 252 -32.30 -22.77 16.27
N THR A 253 -31.93 -21.51 15.99
CA THR A 253 -31.36 -21.15 14.69
C THR A 253 -29.84 -20.99 14.76
N PHE A 254 -29.15 -21.33 13.67
CA PHE A 254 -27.72 -21.18 13.59
C PHE A 254 -27.27 -19.71 13.66
N ASP A 255 -28.08 -18.78 13.16
CA ASP A 255 -27.81 -17.34 13.22
C ASP A 255 -27.79 -16.79 14.65
N GLU A 256 -28.76 -17.18 15.48
CA GLU A 256 -28.81 -16.81 16.89
C GLU A 256 -27.60 -17.39 17.64
N MET A 257 -27.35 -18.68 17.44
CA MET A 257 -26.20 -19.37 18.01
C MET A 257 -24.86 -18.69 17.72
N TYR A 258 -24.65 -18.32 16.45
CA TYR A 258 -23.42 -17.64 16.02
C TYR A 258 -23.34 -16.20 16.53
N SER A 259 -24.47 -15.49 16.57
CA SER A 259 -24.55 -14.13 17.09
C SER A 259 -24.22 -14.09 18.58
N GLU A 260 -24.74 -15.03 19.34
CA GLU A 260 -24.43 -15.14 20.78
C GLU A 260 -22.96 -15.50 21.03
N PHE A 261 -22.41 -16.44 20.26
CA PHE A 261 -20.98 -16.73 20.29
C PHE A 261 -20.12 -15.46 20.06
N LEU A 262 -20.49 -14.61 19.10
CA LEU A 262 -19.77 -13.36 18.84
C LEU A 262 -19.89 -12.37 20.01
N ASN A 263 -21.08 -12.22 20.59
CA ASN A 263 -21.34 -11.34 21.73
C ASN A 263 -20.45 -11.73 22.91
N VAL A 264 -20.46 -13.00 23.27
CA VAL A 264 -19.66 -13.55 24.38
C VAL A 264 -18.16 -13.35 24.16
N ILE A 265 -17.67 -13.68 22.99
CA ILE A 265 -16.24 -13.50 22.65
C ILE A 265 -15.84 -12.01 22.77
N GLN A 266 -16.67 -11.10 22.26
CA GLN A 266 -16.40 -9.65 22.32
C GLN A 266 -16.40 -9.17 23.78
N GLU A 267 -17.36 -9.59 24.59
CA GLU A 267 -17.44 -9.24 26.00
C GLU A 267 -16.20 -9.72 26.76
N ILE A 268 -15.82 -10.98 26.59
CA ILE A 268 -14.65 -11.56 27.27
C ILE A 268 -13.36 -10.84 26.82
N ILE A 269 -13.20 -10.52 25.53
CA ILE A 269 -12.06 -9.74 25.04
C ILE A 269 -12.00 -8.38 25.74
N HIS A 270 -13.12 -7.65 25.80
CA HIS A 270 -13.15 -6.32 26.43
C HIS A 270 -12.83 -6.37 27.92
N ARG A 271 -13.29 -7.41 28.62
CA ARG A 271 -13.02 -7.62 30.05
C ARG A 271 -11.58 -8.01 30.34
N CYS A 272 -10.97 -8.88 29.51
CA CYS A 272 -9.66 -9.47 29.79
C CYS A 272 -8.49 -8.70 29.16
N VAL A 273 -8.70 -8.02 28.03
CA VAL A 273 -7.62 -7.41 27.23
C VAL A 273 -7.85 -5.91 27.09
N PRO A 274 -7.10 -5.07 27.83
CA PRO A 274 -7.20 -3.63 27.71
C PRO A 274 -6.94 -3.15 26.28
N CYS A 275 -7.83 -2.30 25.77
CA CYS A 275 -7.72 -1.69 24.45
C CYS A 275 -7.46 -0.18 24.57
N LYS A 276 -6.45 0.32 23.86
CA LYS A 276 -6.13 1.75 23.79
C LYS A 276 -6.21 2.23 22.35
N THR A 277 -6.87 3.34 22.13
CA THR A 277 -6.87 3.98 20.80
C THR A 277 -5.59 4.77 20.61
N VAL A 278 -4.77 4.37 19.66
CA VAL A 278 -3.53 5.05 19.27
C VAL A 278 -3.75 5.81 17.99
N SER A 279 -3.44 7.11 18.00
CA SER A 279 -3.48 7.97 16.81
C SER A 279 -2.10 8.01 16.16
N ILE A 280 -1.97 7.50 14.95
CA ILE A 280 -0.73 7.52 14.16
C ILE A 280 -0.93 8.47 12.98
N GLY A 281 0.00 9.44 12.83
CA GLY A 281 0.06 10.32 11.67
C GLY A 281 0.55 9.54 10.44
N SER A 282 0.04 9.85 9.26
CA SER A 282 0.39 9.17 8.01
C SER A 282 1.89 9.23 7.65
N ASN A 283 2.64 10.16 8.26
CA ASN A 283 4.06 10.42 7.97
C ASN A 283 5.02 9.96 9.08
N GLU A 284 4.52 9.27 10.11
CA GLU A 284 5.43 8.76 11.15
C GLU A 284 6.23 7.56 10.64
N PRO A 285 7.57 7.57 10.77
CA PRO A 285 8.39 6.43 10.41
C PRO A 285 7.99 5.17 11.18
N TYR A 286 8.10 4.01 10.55
CA TYR A 286 7.68 2.71 11.12
C TYR A 286 8.36 2.35 12.45
N TYR A 287 9.53 2.90 12.71
CA TYR A 287 10.28 2.68 13.95
C TYR A 287 9.78 3.53 15.12
N ILE A 288 8.90 4.50 14.88
CA ILE A 288 8.20 5.26 15.92
C ILE A 288 7.06 4.42 16.47
N THR A 289 7.42 3.44 17.27
CA THR A 289 6.44 2.60 17.97
C THR A 289 5.77 3.38 19.12
N PRO A 290 4.62 2.94 19.64
CA PRO A 290 3.99 3.54 20.82
C PRO A 290 4.94 3.68 22.02
N VAL A 291 5.85 2.72 22.19
CA VAL A 291 6.87 2.73 23.24
C VAL A 291 7.88 3.84 23.00
N VAL A 292 8.42 3.93 21.79
CA VAL A 292 9.35 5.01 21.41
C VAL A 292 8.68 6.38 21.59
N LYS A 293 7.42 6.51 21.18
CA LYS A 293 6.64 7.74 21.35
C LYS A 293 6.42 8.13 22.80
N SER A 294 6.20 7.17 23.70
CA SER A 294 6.11 7.38 25.14
C SER A 294 7.45 7.84 25.74
N LEU A 295 8.54 7.21 25.33
CA LEU A 295 9.88 7.57 25.77
C LEU A 295 10.31 8.96 25.27
N LEU A 296 9.96 9.33 24.04
CA LEU A 296 10.17 10.68 23.51
C LEU A 296 9.44 11.73 24.37
N LYS A 297 8.18 11.47 24.77
CA LYS A 297 7.45 12.34 25.70
C LYS A 297 8.12 12.42 27.07
N GLN A 298 8.61 11.30 27.59
CA GLN A 298 9.32 11.25 28.86
C GLN A 298 10.64 12.02 28.81
N ARG A 299 11.47 11.83 27.77
CA ARG A 299 12.70 12.58 27.53
C ARG A 299 12.43 14.08 27.51
N ASN A 300 11.43 14.51 26.75
CA ASN A 300 11.09 15.93 26.64
C ASN A 300 10.57 16.51 27.97
N LYS A 301 9.86 15.71 28.78
CA LYS A 301 9.45 16.11 30.14
C LYS A 301 10.66 16.31 31.06
N LEU A 302 11.61 15.37 31.05
CA LEU A 302 12.84 15.44 31.86
C LEU A 302 13.70 16.65 31.47
N ARG A 303 13.85 16.92 30.17
CA ARG A 303 14.54 18.14 29.69
C ARG A 303 13.87 19.42 30.17
N ARG A 304 12.53 19.50 30.18
CA ARG A 304 11.77 20.64 30.75
C ARG A 304 11.99 20.82 32.23
N GLN A 305 12.31 19.75 32.96
CA GLN A 305 12.57 19.76 34.41
C GLN A 305 14.04 20.03 34.75
N GLY A 306 14.90 20.32 33.75
CA GLY A 306 16.35 20.53 33.95
C GLY A 306 17.14 19.26 34.27
N ARG A 307 16.52 18.05 34.17
CA ARG A 307 17.13 16.74 34.47
C ARG A 307 17.79 16.17 33.22
N SER A 308 18.88 16.86 32.77
CA SER A 308 19.51 16.52 31.48
C SER A 308 20.16 15.13 31.44
N SER A 309 20.84 14.73 32.51
CA SER A 309 21.47 13.39 32.57
C SER A 309 20.49 12.23 32.43
N GLU A 310 19.31 12.37 33.04
CA GLU A 310 18.25 11.37 32.91
C GLU A 310 17.57 11.42 31.54
N ALA A 311 17.45 12.60 30.96
CA ALA A 311 16.94 12.77 29.61
C ALA A 311 17.86 12.13 28.58
N ASP A 312 19.18 12.19 28.79
CA ASP A 312 20.20 11.58 27.91
C ASP A 312 20.18 10.05 28.02
N ALA A 313 20.02 9.51 29.25
CA ALA A 313 19.82 8.08 29.44
C ALA A 313 18.54 7.54 28.72
N VAL A 314 17.47 8.34 28.73
CA VAL A 314 16.25 8.02 27.98
C VAL A 314 16.50 8.15 26.47
N ALA A 315 17.30 9.10 26.00
CA ALA A 315 17.66 9.25 24.60
C ALA A 315 18.49 8.08 24.09
N GLU A 316 19.46 7.58 24.88
CA GLU A 316 20.23 6.37 24.54
C GLU A 316 19.29 5.14 24.42
N ARG A 317 18.35 4.99 25.34
CA ARG A 317 17.34 3.92 25.28
C ARG A 317 16.47 4.03 24.02
N ILE A 318 16.07 5.22 23.62
CA ILE A 318 15.31 5.46 22.37
C ILE A 318 16.15 5.05 21.18
N ASN A 319 17.42 5.48 21.10
CA ASN A 319 18.33 5.15 20.01
C ASN A 319 18.55 3.62 19.90
N LYS A 320 18.72 2.95 21.05
CA LYS A 320 18.86 1.49 21.10
C LYS A 320 17.60 0.79 20.57
N LEU A 321 16.40 1.23 20.98
CA LEU A 321 15.13 0.66 20.51
C LEU A 321 14.91 0.92 19.02
N ILE A 322 15.25 2.09 18.51
CA ILE A 322 15.17 2.40 17.07
C ILE A 322 16.14 1.51 16.27
N SER A 323 17.40 1.41 16.72
CA SER A 323 18.40 0.56 16.10
C SER A 323 18.00 -0.93 16.12
N GLU A 324 17.43 -1.40 17.24
CA GLU A 324 16.91 -2.77 17.34
C GLU A 324 15.71 -3.00 16.41
N GLN A 325 14.81 -2.02 16.29
CA GLN A 325 13.67 -2.12 15.34
C GLN A 325 14.13 -2.14 13.89
N GLN A 326 15.10 -1.30 13.55
CA GLN A 326 15.73 -1.28 12.23
C GLN A 326 16.46 -2.60 11.96
N ARG A 327 17.24 -3.10 12.92
CA ARG A 327 17.94 -4.39 12.84
C ARG A 327 16.97 -5.57 12.78
N LYS A 328 15.90 -5.60 13.62
CA LYS A 328 14.86 -6.63 13.55
C LYS A 328 14.16 -6.65 12.20
N LYS A 329 13.90 -5.49 11.61
CA LYS A 329 13.31 -5.40 10.27
C LYS A 329 14.26 -5.93 9.19
N LEU A 330 15.58 -5.71 9.33
CA LEU A 330 16.59 -6.21 8.41
C LEU A 330 16.95 -7.69 8.68
N VAL A 331 16.93 -8.15 9.94
CA VAL A 331 17.23 -9.55 10.32
C VAL A 331 16.02 -10.47 10.12
N ASN A 332 14.80 -9.98 10.29
CA ASN A 332 13.59 -10.75 9.96
C ASN A 332 13.41 -10.98 8.43
N VAL A 333 14.28 -10.40 7.61
CA VAL A 333 14.41 -10.73 6.19
C VAL A 333 14.66 -12.24 5.99
N ASN A 334 15.29 -12.92 6.93
CA ASN A 334 15.54 -14.37 6.89
C ASN A 334 14.26 -15.23 7.02
N LYS A 335 13.15 -14.66 7.51
CA LYS A 335 11.87 -15.35 7.73
C LYS A 335 10.73 -14.76 6.90
N CYS A 336 10.98 -13.70 6.13
CA CYS A 336 9.98 -13.01 5.35
C CYS A 336 9.81 -13.60 3.95
N ASN A 337 8.60 -13.56 3.43
CA ASN A 337 8.39 -13.86 2.02
C ASN A 337 9.05 -12.78 1.13
N PRO A 338 9.35 -13.06 -0.14
CA PRO A 338 10.03 -12.13 -1.05
C PRO A 338 9.37 -10.74 -1.16
N LYS A 339 8.05 -10.67 -0.97
CA LYS A 339 7.29 -9.41 -1.04
C LYS A 339 7.53 -8.51 0.18
N GLU A 340 7.59 -9.09 1.37
CA GLU A 340 7.91 -8.36 2.62
C GLU A 340 9.36 -7.89 2.64
N MET A 341 10.26 -8.73 2.14
CA MET A 341 11.66 -8.39 1.96
C MET A 341 11.82 -7.22 0.99
N TRP A 342 11.12 -7.24 -0.16
CA TRP A 342 11.13 -6.17 -1.14
C TRP A 342 10.56 -4.86 -0.58
N ASN A 343 9.50 -4.92 0.22
CA ASN A 343 8.95 -3.75 0.90
C ASN A 343 9.92 -3.18 1.93
N SER A 344 10.69 -4.03 2.61
CA SER A 344 11.73 -3.62 3.54
C SER A 344 12.89 -2.92 2.81
N VAL A 345 13.34 -3.47 1.68
CA VAL A 345 14.35 -2.86 0.79
C VAL A 345 13.87 -1.52 0.24
N LYS A 346 12.64 -1.44 -0.27
CA LYS A 346 12.04 -0.18 -0.73
C LYS A 346 11.96 0.89 0.36
N SER A 347 11.68 0.50 1.59
CA SER A 347 11.62 1.43 2.72
C SER A 347 12.99 1.97 3.13
N CYS A 348 14.09 1.26 2.78
CA CYS A 348 15.47 1.74 2.96
C CYS A 348 15.90 2.69 1.84
N ASN A 349 15.30 2.60 0.67
CA ASN A 349 15.54 3.50 -0.44
C ASN A 349 14.58 4.69 -0.30
N ARG A 350 15.05 5.78 0.35
CA ARG A 350 14.32 7.07 0.46
C ARG A 350 14.28 7.82 -0.87
N SER A 351 13.97 7.16 -1.97
CA SER A 351 13.39 7.87 -3.10
C SER A 351 11.96 8.18 -2.68
N ASN A 352 11.60 9.45 -2.65
CA ASN A 352 10.26 9.97 -2.45
C ASN A 352 9.28 9.22 -3.36
N THR A 353 8.89 8.01 -2.99
CA THR A 353 7.58 7.54 -3.37
C THR A 353 6.65 8.46 -2.57
N VAL A 354 6.24 9.53 -3.21
CA VAL A 354 4.99 10.19 -2.89
C VAL A 354 4.04 9.03 -2.62
N GLN A 355 3.69 8.81 -1.35
CA GLN A 355 2.52 8.01 -1.07
C GLN A 355 1.43 8.80 -1.77
N VAL A 356 1.03 8.31 -2.93
CA VAL A 356 -0.14 8.79 -3.63
C VAL A 356 -1.21 8.70 -2.56
N SER A 357 -1.61 9.86 -2.05
CA SER A 357 -2.75 9.94 -1.15
C SER A 357 -3.88 9.33 -1.96
N ASN A 358 -4.28 8.12 -1.59
CA ASN A 358 -5.44 7.49 -2.18
C ASN A 358 -6.64 8.36 -1.81
N ASN A 359 -6.91 9.39 -2.61
CA ASN A 359 -8.10 10.23 -2.51
C ASN A 359 -9.33 9.48 -3.03
N LEU A 360 -9.31 8.17 -2.92
CA LEU A 360 -10.46 7.37 -3.29
C LEU A 360 -11.59 7.62 -2.28
N ASP A 361 -12.65 8.21 -2.77
CA ASP A 361 -13.91 8.38 -2.03
C ASP A 361 -14.54 6.99 -1.84
N PRO A 362 -14.75 6.52 -0.58
CA PRO A 362 -15.33 5.22 -0.31
C PRO A 362 -16.72 5.02 -0.90
N GLU A 363 -17.56 6.08 -0.92
CA GLU A 363 -18.92 6.01 -1.47
C GLU A 363 -18.90 5.82 -2.97
N LYS A 364 -18.10 6.62 -3.69
CA LYS A 364 -17.94 6.48 -5.14
C LYS A 364 -17.35 5.12 -5.52
N ALA A 365 -16.38 4.63 -4.73
CA ALA A 365 -15.78 3.34 -4.96
C ALA A 365 -16.79 2.20 -4.73
N ASN A 366 -17.59 2.28 -3.65
CA ASN A 366 -18.60 1.27 -3.35
C ASN A 366 -19.70 1.23 -4.40
N SER A 367 -20.22 2.39 -4.81
CA SER A 367 -21.21 2.47 -5.89
C SER A 367 -20.69 1.87 -7.20
N TYR A 368 -19.41 2.12 -7.52
CA TYR A 368 -18.79 1.54 -8.72
C TYR A 368 -18.63 0.02 -8.62
N PHE A 369 -18.15 -0.51 -7.48
CA PHE A 369 -17.97 -1.95 -7.31
C PHE A 369 -19.30 -2.69 -7.21
N ALA A 370 -20.27 -2.14 -6.48
CA ALA A 370 -21.61 -2.73 -6.37
C ALA A 370 -22.32 -2.80 -7.74
N LYS A 371 -22.21 -1.74 -8.57
CA LYS A 371 -22.79 -1.75 -9.92
C LYS A 371 -22.25 -2.88 -10.80
N ILE A 372 -20.99 -3.28 -10.64
CA ILE A 372 -20.40 -4.39 -11.39
C ILE A 372 -20.97 -5.74 -10.91
N SER A 373 -21.19 -5.86 -9.61
CA SER A 373 -21.66 -7.07 -8.93
C SER A 373 -23.19 -7.07 -8.74
N PHE A 374 -23.89 -6.34 -9.60
CA PHE A 374 -25.36 -6.27 -9.60
C PHE A 374 -25.94 -6.76 -10.91
N ASP A 375 -26.95 -7.61 -10.82
CA ASP A 375 -27.73 -8.14 -11.93
C ASP A 375 -29.20 -7.76 -11.74
N GLU A 376 -29.74 -6.97 -12.68
CA GLU A 376 -31.12 -6.51 -12.63
C GLU A 376 -32.13 -7.65 -12.84
N ASN A 377 -31.73 -8.73 -13.49
CA ASN A 377 -32.55 -9.91 -13.77
C ASN A 377 -32.45 -10.99 -12.68
N TYR A 378 -31.74 -10.69 -11.57
CA TYR A 378 -31.58 -11.62 -10.48
C TYR A 378 -32.91 -11.94 -9.81
N SER A 379 -33.22 -13.25 -9.70
CA SER A 379 -34.38 -13.73 -8.97
C SER A 379 -33.95 -14.67 -7.85
N LEU A 380 -34.18 -14.24 -6.61
CA LEU A 380 -33.88 -15.05 -5.44
C LEU A 380 -34.71 -16.33 -5.42
N ASP A 381 -36.00 -16.26 -5.83
CA ASP A 381 -36.89 -17.42 -5.86
C ASP A 381 -36.40 -18.52 -6.80
N LYS A 382 -35.90 -18.14 -7.98
CA LYS A 382 -35.31 -19.10 -8.91
C LYS A 382 -34.08 -19.79 -8.30
N ILE A 383 -33.23 -19.03 -7.59
CA ILE A 383 -32.04 -19.56 -6.94
C ILE A 383 -32.41 -20.46 -5.76
N LEU A 384 -33.40 -20.08 -4.96
CA LEU A 384 -33.89 -20.90 -3.86
C LEU A 384 -34.55 -22.20 -4.37
N ALA A 385 -35.19 -22.19 -5.55
CA ALA A 385 -35.67 -23.40 -6.18
C ALA A 385 -34.57 -24.39 -6.62
N LEU A 386 -33.35 -23.91 -6.78
CA LEU A 386 -32.17 -24.77 -7.08
C LEU A 386 -31.59 -25.42 -5.81
N LYS A 387 -32.07 -25.08 -4.60
CA LYS A 387 -31.66 -25.78 -3.38
C LYS A 387 -32.12 -27.23 -3.44
N ASN A 388 -31.28 -28.12 -2.99
CA ASN A 388 -31.63 -29.52 -2.90
C ASN A 388 -32.64 -29.73 -1.73
N ALA A 389 -33.86 -30.19 -2.07
CA ALA A 389 -34.91 -30.45 -1.08
C ALA A 389 -34.55 -31.60 -0.11
N GLU A 390 -33.73 -32.56 -0.59
CA GLU A 390 -33.17 -33.61 0.25
C GLU A 390 -31.79 -33.23 0.73
N ALA A 391 -31.71 -32.67 1.93
CA ALA A 391 -30.45 -32.44 2.63
C ALA A 391 -29.85 -33.76 3.17
N SER A 392 -29.92 -34.84 2.38
CA SER A 392 -29.42 -36.17 2.73
C SER A 392 -27.94 -36.28 2.32
N GLY A 393 -27.08 -36.54 3.29
CA GLY A 393 -25.66 -36.83 2.99
C GLY A 393 -24.68 -36.58 4.13
N ILE A 394 -25.05 -35.81 5.15
CA ILE A 394 -24.31 -35.70 6.41
C ILE A 394 -25.34 -35.94 7.51
N ASN A 395 -25.36 -37.14 8.10
CA ASN A 395 -26.23 -37.48 9.21
C ASN A 395 -25.70 -36.88 10.50
N GLU A 396 -26.58 -36.30 11.33
CA GLU A 396 -26.25 -35.51 12.51
C GLU A 396 -25.38 -36.22 13.56
N LEU A 397 -25.25 -37.54 13.55
CA LEU A 397 -24.61 -38.31 14.61
C LEU A 397 -23.32 -39.03 14.23
N ASN A 398 -22.99 -39.23 12.95
CA ASN A 398 -21.83 -40.04 12.56
C ASN A 398 -20.76 -39.32 11.72
N ASP A 399 -21.04 -38.13 11.15
CA ASP A 399 -20.13 -37.43 10.24
C ASP A 399 -19.68 -36.10 10.79
N VAL A 400 -18.91 -36.10 11.88
CA VAL A 400 -18.19 -34.92 12.36
C VAL A 400 -17.23 -34.48 11.25
N VAL A 401 -17.53 -33.35 10.63
CA VAL A 401 -16.70 -32.77 9.55
C VAL A 401 -15.31 -32.45 10.06
N ILE A 402 -15.23 -31.88 11.27
CA ILE A 402 -13.99 -31.61 11.94
C ILE A 402 -14.16 -31.71 13.45
N ASP A 403 -13.29 -32.48 14.10
CA ASP A 403 -13.20 -32.56 15.55
C ASP A 403 -12.36 -31.44 16.15
N GLN A 404 -12.46 -31.25 17.47
CA GLN A 404 -11.73 -30.20 18.19
C GLN A 404 -10.20 -30.34 18.10
N TYR A 405 -9.67 -31.57 18.03
CA TYR A 405 -8.23 -31.81 17.97
C TYR A 405 -7.66 -31.45 16.61
N SER A 406 -8.43 -31.62 15.55
CA SER A 406 -8.10 -31.19 14.18
C SER A 406 -8.31 -29.69 13.99
N MET A 407 -9.26 -29.07 14.72
CA MET A 407 -9.54 -27.62 14.65
C MET A 407 -8.43 -26.80 15.32
N GLU A 408 -7.92 -27.24 16.48
CA GLU A 408 -6.88 -26.49 17.21
C GLU A 408 -5.66 -26.13 16.33
N PRO A 409 -5.01 -27.06 15.63
CA PRO A 409 -3.88 -26.74 14.76
C PRO A 409 -4.23 -25.78 13.62
N LEU A 410 -5.47 -25.84 13.11
CA LEU A 410 -5.93 -24.90 12.07
C LEU A 410 -6.01 -23.48 12.61
N LEU A 411 -6.59 -23.30 13.79
CA LEU A 411 -6.67 -21.98 14.44
C LEU A 411 -5.28 -21.46 14.81
N ARG A 412 -4.41 -22.28 15.37
CA ARG A 412 -3.04 -21.93 15.77
C ARG A 412 -2.18 -21.49 14.58
N LYS A 413 -2.36 -22.12 13.41
CA LYS A 413 -1.61 -21.82 12.17
C LYS A 413 -2.22 -20.70 11.34
N LEU A 414 -3.29 -20.03 11.80
CA LEU A 414 -3.87 -18.90 11.08
C LEU A 414 -2.82 -17.83 10.76
N LYS A 415 -2.84 -17.32 9.55
CA LYS A 415 -2.02 -16.16 9.16
C LYS A 415 -2.65 -14.91 9.76
N ASN A 416 -1.83 -13.99 10.25
CA ASN A 416 -2.32 -12.70 10.75
C ASN A 416 -2.97 -11.91 9.60
N THR A 417 -4.28 -11.87 9.61
CA THR A 417 -5.11 -11.19 8.62
C THR A 417 -6.08 -10.25 9.32
N SER A 418 -6.60 -9.27 8.58
CA SER A 418 -7.61 -8.35 9.11
C SER A 418 -8.87 -9.10 9.56
N ALA A 419 -9.48 -8.61 10.63
CA ALA A 419 -10.82 -9.00 11.03
C ALA A 419 -11.85 -8.65 9.95
N GLY A 420 -12.92 -9.42 9.86
CA GLY A 420 -14.08 -9.09 9.06
C GLY A 420 -14.98 -8.04 9.75
N ASN A 421 -16.24 -8.00 9.35
CA ASN A 421 -17.26 -7.16 9.97
C ASN A 421 -17.60 -7.58 11.42
N ASP A 422 -17.29 -8.81 11.81
CA ASP A 422 -17.38 -9.33 13.18
C ASP A 422 -16.40 -8.68 14.15
N ALA A 423 -15.42 -7.93 13.63
CA ALA A 423 -14.39 -7.23 14.38
C ALA A 423 -13.53 -8.10 15.32
N ILE A 424 -13.63 -9.44 15.27
CA ILE A 424 -12.81 -10.34 16.09
C ILE A 424 -11.40 -10.43 15.47
N PRO A 425 -10.34 -9.98 16.18
CA PRO A 425 -8.98 -10.04 15.67
C PRO A 425 -8.45 -11.46 15.53
N CYS A 426 -7.68 -11.73 14.48
CA CYS A 426 -7.11 -13.04 14.20
C CYS A 426 -6.26 -13.60 15.36
N TRP A 427 -5.59 -12.71 16.12
CA TRP A 427 -4.76 -13.13 17.24
C TRP A 427 -5.59 -13.82 18.37
N VAL A 428 -6.88 -13.51 18.50
CA VAL A 428 -7.77 -14.18 19.50
C VAL A 428 -7.88 -15.66 19.17
N TYR A 429 -8.30 -16.00 17.95
CA TYR A 429 -8.40 -17.41 17.53
C TYR A 429 -7.05 -18.13 17.57
N LYS A 430 -5.98 -17.43 17.27
CA LYS A 430 -4.62 -17.99 17.28
C LYS A 430 -4.07 -18.22 18.67
N SER A 431 -4.24 -17.25 19.58
CA SER A 431 -3.70 -17.33 20.94
C SER A 431 -4.53 -18.22 21.84
N CYS A 432 -5.83 -18.34 21.57
CA CYS A 432 -6.78 -19.15 22.33
C CYS A 432 -7.29 -20.33 21.50
N SER A 433 -6.39 -20.90 20.67
CA SER A 433 -6.77 -21.98 19.72
C SER A 433 -7.27 -23.23 20.45
N TYR A 434 -6.69 -23.56 21.62
CA TYR A 434 -7.07 -24.72 22.42
C TYR A 434 -8.45 -24.52 23.05
N GLU A 435 -8.67 -23.38 23.70
CA GLU A 435 -9.89 -23.05 24.43
C GLU A 435 -11.10 -22.85 23.47
N LEU A 436 -10.85 -22.39 22.26
CA LEU A 436 -11.89 -22.14 21.26
C LEU A 436 -12.15 -23.33 20.32
N ALA A 437 -11.27 -24.32 20.27
CA ALA A 437 -11.35 -25.41 19.29
C ALA A 437 -12.68 -26.16 19.37
N GLY A 438 -13.19 -26.43 20.54
CA GLY A 438 -14.44 -27.19 20.76
C GLY A 438 -15.67 -26.45 20.23
N ILE A 439 -15.89 -25.21 20.67
CA ILE A 439 -17.05 -24.40 20.22
C ILE A 439 -16.95 -24.05 18.73
N VAL A 440 -15.76 -23.71 18.22
CA VAL A 440 -15.57 -23.38 16.78
C VAL A 440 -15.81 -24.62 15.93
N SER A 441 -15.33 -25.80 16.35
CA SER A 441 -15.61 -27.06 15.67
C SER A 441 -17.11 -27.33 15.59
N TYR A 442 -17.83 -27.18 16.71
CA TYR A 442 -19.27 -27.33 16.73
C TYR A 442 -20.01 -26.38 15.79
N LEU A 443 -19.71 -25.07 15.86
CA LEU A 443 -20.32 -24.06 15.00
C LEU A 443 -20.09 -24.33 13.51
N ILE A 444 -18.87 -24.72 13.11
CA ILE A 444 -18.57 -25.05 11.72
C ILE A 444 -19.29 -26.33 11.26
N ASN A 445 -19.33 -27.36 12.11
CA ASN A 445 -20.07 -28.59 11.81
C ASN A 445 -21.57 -28.30 11.65
N LYS A 446 -22.15 -27.53 12.58
CA LYS A 446 -23.58 -27.14 12.51
C LYS A 446 -23.88 -26.37 11.20
N SER A 447 -23.00 -25.43 10.82
CA SER A 447 -23.13 -24.70 9.54
C SER A 447 -23.17 -25.65 8.34
N PHE A 448 -22.31 -26.67 8.28
CA PHE A 448 -22.30 -27.63 7.19
C PHE A 448 -23.48 -28.59 7.22
N ILE A 449 -23.91 -29.05 8.39
CA ILE A 449 -25.07 -29.94 8.57
C ILE A 449 -26.34 -29.23 8.13
N THR A 450 -26.54 -27.99 8.55
CA THR A 450 -27.73 -27.20 8.16
C THR A 450 -27.66 -26.67 6.72
N GLY A 451 -26.48 -26.73 6.08
CA GLY A 451 -26.28 -26.15 4.76
C GLY A 451 -26.49 -24.64 4.72
N ALA A 452 -26.23 -23.95 5.83
CA ALA A 452 -26.44 -22.51 5.97
C ALA A 452 -25.21 -21.81 6.51
N VAL A 453 -25.04 -20.53 6.09
CA VAL A 453 -24.04 -19.62 6.64
C VAL A 453 -24.74 -18.54 7.46
N PRO A 454 -24.12 -18.04 8.55
CA PRO A 454 -24.75 -16.98 9.36
C PRO A 454 -24.81 -15.68 8.58
N ALA A 455 -25.83 -14.85 8.85
CA ALA A 455 -26.05 -13.57 8.19
C ALA A 455 -24.82 -12.65 8.25
N SER A 456 -24.06 -12.68 9.34
CA SER A 456 -22.81 -11.93 9.48
C SER A 456 -21.73 -12.32 8.46
N TRP A 457 -21.75 -13.52 7.86
CA TRP A 457 -20.78 -13.94 6.84
C TRP A 457 -21.11 -13.43 5.44
N HIS A 458 -22.35 -12.95 5.21
CA HIS A 458 -22.74 -12.35 3.94
C HIS A 458 -22.16 -10.95 3.75
N ASN A 459 -21.83 -10.26 4.85
CA ASN A 459 -21.29 -8.91 4.80
C ASN A 459 -19.77 -8.91 4.64
N ALA A 460 -19.26 -8.17 3.67
CA ALA A 460 -17.82 -8.06 3.42
C ALA A 460 -17.31 -6.62 3.54
N ILE A 461 -16.13 -6.46 4.14
CA ILE A 461 -15.40 -5.19 4.10
C ILE A 461 -14.46 -5.21 2.88
N VAL A 462 -14.79 -4.41 1.87
CA VAL A 462 -13.98 -4.29 0.66
C VAL A 462 -12.83 -3.30 0.88
N THR A 463 -11.62 -3.77 0.66
CA THR A 463 -10.40 -2.94 0.68
C THR A 463 -9.91 -2.75 -0.75
N PRO A 464 -9.97 -1.52 -1.31
CA PRO A 464 -9.48 -1.24 -2.65
C PRO A 464 -7.95 -1.34 -2.73
N ILE A 465 -7.42 -2.21 -3.59
CA ILE A 465 -5.98 -2.34 -3.83
C ILE A 465 -5.67 -1.81 -5.24
N PRO A 466 -4.76 -0.81 -5.39
CA PRO A 466 -4.43 -0.25 -6.68
C PRO A 466 -3.81 -1.30 -7.62
N LYS A 467 -4.28 -1.34 -8.87
CA LYS A 467 -3.73 -2.16 -9.98
C LYS A 467 -2.51 -1.50 -10.61
N VAL A 468 -2.49 -0.16 -10.59
CA VAL A 468 -1.46 0.69 -11.20
C VAL A 468 -0.79 1.58 -10.15
N SER A 469 0.39 2.09 -10.46
CA SER A 469 1.15 2.93 -9.53
C SER A 469 0.52 4.29 -9.26
N ASN A 470 -0.28 4.81 -10.20
CA ASN A 470 -0.97 6.10 -10.06
C ASN A 470 -2.46 5.96 -10.46
N PRO A 471 -3.32 5.45 -9.57
CA PRO A 471 -4.73 5.22 -9.87
C PRO A 471 -5.48 6.54 -9.99
N LYS A 472 -6.29 6.68 -11.05
CA LYS A 472 -7.09 7.87 -11.35
C LYS A 472 -8.55 7.73 -10.93
N GLY A 473 -9.09 6.51 -10.92
CA GLY A 473 -10.48 6.24 -10.61
C GLY A 473 -10.72 4.86 -10.00
N PRO A 474 -11.96 4.54 -9.59
CA PRO A 474 -12.30 3.26 -8.98
C PRO A 474 -11.95 2.04 -9.85
N SER A 475 -11.96 2.17 -11.19
CA SER A 475 -11.58 1.11 -12.13
C SER A 475 -10.14 0.62 -11.97
N ASP A 476 -9.26 1.49 -11.47
CA ASP A 476 -7.85 1.20 -11.28
C ASP A 476 -7.56 0.41 -9.99
N TYR A 477 -8.60 0.02 -9.27
CA TYR A 477 -8.51 -0.76 -8.03
C TYR A 477 -9.11 -2.15 -8.18
N ARG A 478 -8.58 -3.11 -7.41
CA ARG A 478 -9.19 -4.42 -7.16
C ARG A 478 -9.97 -4.38 -5.87
N PRO A 479 -11.26 -4.76 -5.86
CA PRO A 479 -12.07 -4.82 -4.64
C PRO A 479 -11.76 -6.12 -3.87
N ILE A 480 -10.81 -6.07 -2.94
CA ILE A 480 -10.50 -7.26 -2.13
C ILE A 480 -11.42 -7.29 -0.93
N SER A 481 -12.27 -8.31 -0.87
CA SER A 481 -13.23 -8.53 0.21
C SER A 481 -12.58 -9.22 1.41
N VAL A 482 -12.80 -8.68 2.58
CA VAL A 482 -12.39 -9.23 3.88
C VAL A 482 -13.64 -9.73 4.60
N THR A 483 -13.82 -11.05 4.62
CA THR A 483 -14.89 -11.75 5.35
C THR A 483 -14.46 -12.12 6.76
N PRO A 484 -15.37 -12.53 7.67
CA PRO A 484 -15.05 -13.05 8.99
C PRO A 484 -14.03 -14.20 8.95
N ILE A 485 -13.22 -14.31 9.99
CA ILE A 485 -12.13 -15.30 10.03
C ILE A 485 -12.68 -16.72 10.00
N LEU A 486 -13.74 -17.00 10.75
CA LEU A 486 -14.37 -18.33 10.77
C LEU A 486 -15.02 -18.69 9.44
N SER A 487 -15.60 -17.72 8.70
CA SER A 487 -16.05 -17.93 7.32
C SER A 487 -14.91 -18.45 6.45
N ARG A 488 -13.74 -17.81 6.52
CA ARG A 488 -12.54 -18.22 5.75
C ARG A 488 -12.01 -19.61 6.19
N VAL A 489 -12.17 -19.99 7.46
CA VAL A 489 -11.83 -21.33 7.93
C VAL A 489 -12.80 -22.36 7.37
N ALA A 490 -14.11 -22.09 7.43
CA ALA A 490 -15.14 -22.96 6.87
C ALA A 490 -14.97 -23.15 5.34
N GLU A 491 -14.74 -22.06 4.61
CA GLU A 491 -14.45 -22.12 3.16
C GLU A 491 -13.25 -23.03 2.84
N LYS A 492 -12.15 -22.93 3.59
CA LYS A 492 -10.98 -23.79 3.38
C LYS A 492 -11.26 -25.24 3.66
N LEU A 493 -12.05 -25.54 4.69
CA LEU A 493 -12.47 -26.89 5.02
C LEU A 493 -13.35 -27.45 3.89
N LEU A 494 -14.35 -26.68 3.43
CA LEU A 494 -15.21 -27.07 2.31
C LEU A 494 -14.40 -27.39 1.06
N VAL A 495 -13.50 -26.49 0.69
CA VAL A 495 -12.61 -26.69 -0.47
C VAL A 495 -11.75 -27.93 -0.31
N SER A 496 -11.13 -28.14 0.84
CA SER A 496 -10.20 -29.28 1.03
C SER A 496 -10.90 -30.62 1.13
N LYS A 497 -12.07 -30.70 1.79
CA LYS A 497 -12.79 -31.96 2.02
C LYS A 497 -13.66 -32.40 0.85
N TRP A 498 -14.30 -31.44 0.15
CA TRP A 498 -15.30 -31.79 -0.86
C TRP A 498 -14.98 -31.28 -2.26
N LEU A 499 -14.65 -29.98 -2.45
CA LEU A 499 -14.49 -29.47 -3.81
C LEU A 499 -13.25 -30.02 -4.51
N LYS A 500 -12.11 -30.11 -3.82
CA LYS A 500 -10.88 -30.67 -4.43
C LYS A 500 -11.04 -32.13 -4.82
N PRO A 501 -11.64 -33.02 -3.99
CA PRO A 501 -11.92 -34.40 -4.41
C PRO A 501 -12.94 -34.51 -5.54
N ALA A 502 -14.01 -33.67 -5.53
CA ALA A 502 -15.06 -33.70 -6.55
C ALA A 502 -14.61 -33.18 -7.92
N LEU A 503 -13.58 -32.32 -7.95
CA LEU A 503 -12.96 -31.85 -9.16
C LEU A 503 -11.84 -32.81 -9.57
N SER A 504 -12.20 -33.85 -10.33
CA SER A 504 -11.26 -34.89 -10.80
C SER A 504 -10.16 -34.29 -11.67
N LYS A 505 -9.03 -35.01 -11.79
CA LYS A 505 -7.94 -34.62 -12.70
C LYS A 505 -8.41 -34.49 -14.14
N GLU A 506 -9.33 -35.34 -14.57
CA GLU A 506 -9.86 -35.38 -15.95
C GLU A 506 -10.71 -34.17 -16.32
N THR A 507 -11.47 -33.62 -15.35
CA THR A 507 -12.29 -32.43 -15.61
C THR A 507 -11.47 -31.14 -15.70
N LEU A 508 -10.24 -31.14 -15.20
CA LEU A 508 -9.35 -29.99 -15.16
C LEU A 508 -8.03 -30.21 -15.91
N LEU A 509 -8.01 -31.02 -16.97
CA LEU A 509 -6.79 -31.31 -17.72
C LEU A 509 -6.14 -30.06 -18.31
N ASP A 510 -6.94 -29.14 -18.83
CA ASP A 510 -6.54 -27.92 -19.50
C ASP A 510 -6.39 -26.71 -18.53
N GLN A 511 -6.64 -26.90 -17.23
CA GLN A 511 -6.54 -25.86 -16.19
C GLN A 511 -5.32 -26.13 -15.29
N TYR A 512 -4.48 -25.11 -15.10
CA TYR A 512 -3.23 -25.18 -14.34
C TYR A 512 -3.26 -24.39 -13.03
N ALA A 513 -4.27 -23.54 -12.79
CA ALA A 513 -4.42 -22.83 -11.55
C ALA A 513 -5.19 -23.64 -10.49
N TYR A 514 -4.88 -23.40 -9.23
CA TYR A 514 -5.60 -23.89 -8.03
C TYR A 514 -5.71 -25.41 -7.87
N LYS A 515 -5.07 -26.23 -8.71
CA LYS A 515 -4.98 -27.69 -8.54
C LYS A 515 -3.62 -28.09 -7.93
N ASN A 516 -3.57 -29.25 -7.26
CA ASN A 516 -2.38 -29.70 -6.51
C ASN A 516 -1.11 -29.84 -7.39
N SER A 517 -1.25 -30.28 -8.63
CA SER A 517 -0.16 -30.46 -9.60
C SER A 517 -0.03 -29.29 -10.58
N GLY A 518 -0.85 -28.26 -10.44
CA GLY A 518 -0.87 -27.13 -11.36
C GLY A 518 0.18 -26.07 -11.02
N SER A 519 0.80 -25.51 -12.05
CA SER A 519 1.75 -24.41 -11.91
C SER A 519 1.77 -23.54 -13.17
N THR A 520 2.25 -22.31 -13.04
CA THR A 520 2.51 -21.45 -14.20
C THR A 520 3.54 -22.06 -15.15
N VAL A 521 4.53 -22.76 -14.60
CA VAL A 521 5.54 -23.50 -15.39
C VAL A 521 4.88 -24.59 -16.22
N GLY A 522 4.01 -25.40 -15.60
CA GLY A 522 3.29 -26.47 -16.29
C GLY A 522 2.40 -25.96 -17.42
N ALA A 523 1.68 -24.83 -17.20
CA ALA A 523 0.85 -24.21 -18.22
C ALA A 523 1.66 -23.73 -19.45
N ILE A 524 2.81 -23.10 -19.20
CA ILE A 524 3.68 -22.61 -20.29
C ILE A 524 4.33 -23.79 -21.03
N ILE A 525 4.83 -24.80 -20.30
CA ILE A 525 5.44 -25.97 -20.91
C ILE A 525 4.41 -26.70 -21.79
N ASP A 526 3.19 -26.93 -21.30
CA ASP A 526 2.14 -27.60 -22.03
C ASP A 526 1.75 -26.85 -23.32
N LEU A 527 1.67 -25.52 -23.25
CA LEU A 527 1.41 -24.67 -24.42
C LEU A 527 2.56 -24.75 -25.43
N LEU A 528 3.82 -24.55 -24.98
CA LEU A 528 4.99 -24.55 -25.86
C LEU A 528 5.25 -25.93 -26.45
N HIS A 529 5.05 -27.02 -25.68
CA HIS A 529 5.17 -28.39 -26.18
C HIS A 529 4.16 -28.68 -27.28
N PHE A 530 2.89 -28.25 -27.09
CA PHE A 530 1.89 -28.38 -28.15
C PHE A 530 2.28 -27.60 -29.41
N ILE A 531 2.77 -26.38 -29.27
CA ILE A 531 3.20 -25.55 -30.40
C ILE A 531 4.38 -26.20 -31.14
N THR A 532 5.41 -26.66 -30.42
CA THR A 532 6.60 -27.29 -31.04
C THR A 532 6.25 -28.60 -31.76
N LEU A 533 5.44 -29.45 -31.11
CA LEU A 533 4.96 -30.68 -31.77
C LEU A 533 4.19 -30.36 -33.05
N SER A 534 3.29 -29.40 -33.01
CA SER A 534 2.52 -29.01 -34.20
C SER A 534 3.41 -28.50 -35.33
N LEU A 535 4.49 -27.76 -35.04
CA LEU A 535 5.46 -27.29 -36.03
C LEU A 535 6.30 -28.46 -36.57
N ASP A 536 6.69 -29.42 -35.73
CA ASP A 536 7.42 -30.61 -36.12
C ASP A 536 6.57 -31.55 -37.01
N ASP A 537 5.24 -31.60 -36.83
CA ASP A 537 4.27 -32.29 -37.65
C ASP A 537 4.04 -31.62 -39.03
N GLY A 538 4.87 -30.61 -39.36
CA GLY A 538 4.92 -29.97 -40.66
C GLY A 538 3.92 -28.82 -40.83
N ASN A 539 3.39 -28.25 -39.77
CA ASN A 539 2.71 -26.95 -39.83
C ASN A 539 3.77 -25.84 -39.97
N ASN A 540 3.51 -24.85 -40.82
CA ASN A 540 4.41 -23.71 -40.97
C ASN A 540 4.28 -22.72 -39.82
N TYR A 541 3.11 -22.69 -39.20
CA TYR A 541 2.81 -21.82 -38.09
C TYR A 541 1.69 -22.36 -37.19
N VAL A 542 1.64 -21.85 -35.95
CA VAL A 542 0.54 -22.04 -35.00
C VAL A 542 0.04 -20.65 -34.57
N ARG A 543 -1.25 -20.41 -34.78
CA ARG A 543 -1.91 -19.17 -34.30
C ARG A 543 -2.41 -19.34 -32.89
N CYS A 544 -2.07 -18.43 -32.01
CA CYS A 544 -2.54 -18.45 -30.64
C CYS A 544 -3.31 -17.15 -30.32
N ILE A 545 -4.46 -17.28 -29.68
CA ILE A 545 -5.18 -16.14 -29.11
C ILE A 545 -5.12 -16.19 -27.59
N PHE A 546 -4.68 -15.09 -26.99
CA PHE A 546 -4.58 -14.89 -25.55
C PHE A 546 -5.76 -14.03 -25.10
N VAL A 547 -6.71 -14.63 -24.40
CA VAL A 547 -8.00 -14.02 -24.06
C VAL A 547 -7.97 -13.48 -22.63
N ASP A 548 -8.30 -12.20 -22.45
CA ASP A 548 -8.49 -11.51 -21.15
C ASP A 548 -9.99 -11.32 -20.89
N PHE A 549 -10.48 -11.80 -19.74
CA PHE A 549 -11.87 -11.58 -19.33
C PHE A 549 -11.99 -10.36 -18.43
N SER A 550 -12.88 -9.46 -18.75
CA SER A 550 -13.15 -8.27 -17.95
C SER A 550 -13.81 -8.62 -16.63
N LYS A 551 -13.12 -8.38 -15.49
CA LYS A 551 -13.68 -8.54 -14.14
C LYS A 551 -14.33 -9.92 -13.91
N ALA A 552 -13.69 -10.97 -14.38
CA ALA A 552 -14.21 -12.33 -14.42
C ALA A 552 -14.85 -12.81 -13.10
N PHE A 553 -14.21 -12.53 -11.96
CA PHE A 553 -14.73 -12.91 -10.65
C PHE A 553 -15.94 -12.08 -10.18
N ASP A 554 -16.04 -10.82 -10.59
CA ASP A 554 -17.11 -9.90 -10.15
C ASP A 554 -18.39 -10.06 -10.95
N CYS A 555 -18.31 -10.72 -12.13
CA CYS A 555 -19.42 -10.82 -13.09
C CYS A 555 -20.07 -12.21 -13.17
N ILE A 556 -19.70 -13.16 -12.31
CA ILE A 556 -20.27 -14.53 -12.34
C ILE A 556 -21.75 -14.47 -11.98
N ASN A 557 -22.62 -15.00 -12.84
CA ASN A 557 -24.04 -15.13 -12.54
C ASN A 557 -24.27 -16.28 -11.54
N HIS A 558 -25.06 -16.02 -10.48
CA HIS A 558 -25.28 -16.99 -9.41
C HIS A 558 -26.10 -18.20 -9.86
N GLU A 559 -27.13 -18.03 -10.70
CA GLU A 559 -27.96 -19.12 -11.20
C GLU A 559 -27.08 -20.13 -11.98
N ILE A 560 -26.23 -19.63 -12.88
CA ILE A 560 -25.34 -20.47 -13.69
C ILE A 560 -24.33 -21.24 -12.83
N ILE A 561 -23.66 -20.57 -11.90
CA ILE A 561 -22.66 -21.24 -11.07
C ILE A 561 -23.29 -22.26 -10.12
N ILE A 562 -24.47 -22.00 -9.59
CA ILE A 562 -25.21 -22.94 -8.75
C ILE A 562 -25.64 -24.16 -9.54
N THR A 563 -26.15 -23.99 -10.76
CA THR A 563 -26.47 -25.12 -11.66
C THR A 563 -25.22 -25.98 -11.89
N LYS A 564 -24.07 -25.37 -12.14
CA LYS A 564 -22.79 -26.09 -12.32
C LYS A 564 -22.30 -26.78 -11.03
N VAL A 565 -22.54 -26.22 -9.86
CA VAL A 565 -22.26 -26.86 -8.57
C VAL A 565 -23.19 -28.06 -8.34
N ASN A 566 -24.45 -27.96 -8.73
CA ASN A 566 -25.41 -29.05 -8.60
C ASN A 566 -25.09 -30.27 -9.50
N GLU A 567 -24.37 -30.07 -10.60
CA GLU A 567 -23.84 -31.15 -11.45
C GLU A 567 -22.70 -31.94 -10.77
N LEU A 568 -22.07 -31.43 -9.71
CA LEU A 568 -20.98 -32.11 -9.02
C LEU A 568 -21.54 -33.18 -8.06
N ASN A 569 -20.75 -34.26 -7.90
CA ASN A 569 -21.02 -35.26 -6.87
C ASN A 569 -20.62 -34.75 -5.48
N LEU A 570 -21.51 -33.96 -4.86
CA LEU A 570 -21.35 -33.36 -3.55
C LEU A 570 -22.60 -33.66 -2.68
N PRO A 571 -22.46 -33.77 -1.35
CA PRO A 571 -23.60 -33.86 -0.44
C PRO A 571 -24.55 -32.67 -0.61
N GLY A 572 -25.87 -32.91 -0.49
CA GLY A 572 -26.89 -31.89 -0.69
C GLY A 572 -26.76 -30.67 0.23
N ASN A 573 -26.45 -30.88 1.50
CA ASN A 573 -26.19 -29.81 2.46
C ASN A 573 -24.95 -29.00 2.12
N ILE A 574 -23.90 -29.58 1.54
CA ILE A 574 -22.71 -28.84 1.07
C ILE A 574 -23.05 -27.97 -0.15
N LYS A 575 -23.87 -28.48 -1.08
CA LYS A 575 -24.40 -27.68 -2.19
C LYS A 575 -25.23 -26.51 -1.64
N ASN A 576 -26.13 -26.78 -0.69
CA ASN A 576 -26.96 -25.74 -0.05
C ASN A 576 -26.11 -24.72 0.71
N TRP A 577 -25.00 -25.15 1.33
CA TRP A 577 -24.05 -24.23 1.97
C TRP A 577 -23.39 -23.26 0.98
N ILE A 578 -22.99 -23.76 -0.20
CA ILE A 578 -22.42 -22.92 -1.27
C ILE A 578 -23.47 -21.92 -1.77
N ILE A 579 -24.74 -22.36 -1.93
CA ILE A 579 -25.82 -21.47 -2.31
C ILE A 579 -26.02 -20.40 -1.25
N SER A 580 -26.13 -20.79 0.03
CA SER A 580 -26.25 -19.87 1.15
C SER A 580 -25.11 -18.85 1.21
N PHE A 581 -23.86 -19.27 0.93
CA PHE A 581 -22.71 -18.39 0.90
C PHE A 581 -22.76 -17.34 -0.21
N LEU A 582 -23.39 -17.64 -1.34
CA LEU A 582 -23.44 -16.75 -2.51
C LEU A 582 -24.57 -15.72 -2.44
N ILE A 583 -25.71 -16.04 -1.84
CA ILE A 583 -26.92 -15.20 -1.82
C ILE A 583 -26.90 -14.16 -0.68
N ASN A 584 -27.78 -13.17 -0.76
CA ASN A 584 -28.02 -12.15 0.28
C ASN A 584 -26.75 -11.42 0.73
N ARG A 585 -25.84 -11.18 -0.19
CA ARG A 585 -24.57 -10.54 0.14
C ARG A 585 -24.64 -9.03 0.09
N SER A 586 -23.87 -8.40 0.97
CA SER A 586 -23.66 -6.96 0.95
C SER A 586 -22.20 -6.60 1.18
N GLN A 587 -21.85 -5.37 0.83
CA GLN A 587 -20.49 -4.88 0.96
C GLN A 587 -20.41 -3.44 1.46
N ILE A 588 -19.33 -3.15 2.19
CA ILE A 588 -18.94 -1.82 2.66
C ILE A 588 -17.51 -1.58 2.20
N VAL A 589 -17.23 -0.46 1.55
CA VAL A 589 -15.84 -0.12 1.16
C VAL A 589 -15.15 0.65 2.28
N LYS A 590 -13.96 0.20 2.64
CA LYS A 590 -13.07 0.87 3.60
C LYS A 590 -11.90 1.52 2.87
N ALA A 591 -11.87 2.84 2.80
CA ALA A 591 -10.74 3.61 2.30
C ALA A 591 -10.37 4.71 3.28
N ASN A 592 -9.07 4.89 3.55
CA ASN A 592 -8.56 5.92 4.47
C ASN A 592 -9.17 5.91 5.90
N ASN A 593 -9.57 4.74 6.40
CA ASN A 593 -10.32 4.54 7.66
C ASN A 593 -11.74 5.14 7.67
N VAL A 594 -12.28 5.51 6.54
CA VAL A 594 -13.67 5.88 6.34
C VAL A 594 -14.39 4.69 5.72
N PHE A 595 -15.58 4.42 6.17
CA PHE A 595 -16.45 3.37 5.63
C PHE A 595 -17.55 4.01 4.79
N SER A 596 -17.86 3.39 3.68
CA SER A 596 -19.05 3.72 2.89
C SER A 596 -20.32 3.20 3.54
N LYS A 597 -21.48 3.56 2.99
CA LYS A 597 -22.74 2.87 3.29
C LYS A 597 -22.69 1.42 2.82
N ASN A 598 -23.56 0.59 3.41
CA ASN A 598 -23.74 -0.79 2.95
C ASN A 598 -24.52 -0.80 1.63
N LEU A 599 -24.07 -1.61 0.67
CA LEU A 599 -24.76 -1.84 -0.59
C LEU A 599 -24.88 -3.34 -0.85
N ASP A 600 -26.06 -3.77 -1.31
CA ASP A 600 -26.31 -5.15 -1.66
C ASP A 600 -25.68 -5.50 -3.01
N ILE A 601 -25.24 -6.76 -3.12
CA ILE A 601 -24.69 -7.35 -4.33
C ILE A 601 -25.34 -8.71 -4.55
N ASN A 602 -25.60 -9.06 -5.81
CA ASN A 602 -26.31 -10.29 -6.17
C ASN A 602 -25.62 -11.04 -7.31
N ARG A 603 -24.37 -10.68 -7.64
CA ARG A 603 -23.56 -11.24 -8.73
C ARG A 603 -22.09 -11.29 -8.32
N GLY A 604 -21.37 -12.22 -8.93
CA GLY A 604 -19.93 -12.40 -8.67
C GLY A 604 -19.62 -13.32 -7.49
N VAL A 605 -18.35 -13.58 -7.31
CA VAL A 605 -17.80 -14.34 -6.18
C VAL A 605 -16.87 -13.46 -5.35
N VAL A 606 -16.77 -13.75 -4.07
CA VAL A 606 -16.01 -12.95 -3.11
C VAL A 606 -14.52 -12.94 -3.47
N GLN A 607 -14.00 -11.84 -3.99
CA GLN A 607 -12.56 -11.68 -4.25
C GLN A 607 -11.76 -11.68 -2.95
N GLY A 608 -10.96 -12.73 -2.72
CA GLY A 608 -10.20 -12.94 -1.48
C GLY A 608 -10.71 -14.09 -0.62
N SER A 609 -11.85 -14.72 -0.99
CA SER A 609 -12.33 -15.96 -0.39
C SER A 609 -11.48 -17.16 -0.81
N ALA A 610 -11.55 -18.25 -0.05
CA ALA A 610 -10.94 -19.52 -0.43
C ALA A 610 -11.81 -20.25 -1.48
N LEU A 611 -13.12 -20.03 -1.46
CA LEU A 611 -14.10 -20.70 -2.32
C LEU A 611 -14.14 -20.06 -3.72
N GLY A 612 -14.02 -18.75 -3.86
CA GLY A 612 -14.16 -18.02 -5.12
C GLY A 612 -13.35 -18.61 -6.29
N PRO A 613 -12.05 -18.88 -6.12
CA PRO A 613 -11.25 -19.50 -7.17
C PRO A 613 -11.80 -20.85 -7.65
N PHE A 614 -12.30 -21.69 -6.75
CA PHE A 614 -12.85 -22.99 -7.13
C PHE A 614 -14.20 -22.88 -7.84
N LEU A 615 -15.04 -21.94 -7.45
CA LEU A 615 -16.27 -21.64 -8.19
C LEU A 615 -15.97 -21.18 -9.62
N TYR A 616 -14.93 -20.39 -9.81
CA TYR A 616 -14.49 -20.00 -11.15
C TYR A 616 -13.97 -21.17 -11.98
N LEU A 617 -13.21 -22.13 -11.37
CA LEU A 617 -12.80 -23.35 -12.04
C LEU A 617 -14.01 -24.21 -12.47
N ILE A 618 -15.03 -24.32 -11.60
CA ILE A 618 -16.27 -25.05 -11.89
C ILE A 618 -16.99 -24.41 -13.09
N LEU A 619 -17.03 -23.08 -13.15
CA LEU A 619 -17.61 -22.34 -14.26
C LEU A 619 -16.90 -22.62 -15.58
N GLN A 620 -15.55 -22.67 -15.56
CA GLN A 620 -14.72 -22.83 -16.77
C GLN A 620 -14.52 -24.28 -17.22
N ARG A 621 -14.96 -25.29 -16.46
CA ARG A 621 -14.65 -26.69 -16.74
C ARG A 621 -15.13 -27.18 -18.09
N ASP A 622 -16.21 -26.58 -18.61
CA ASP A 622 -16.84 -26.97 -19.88
C ASP A 622 -16.38 -26.13 -21.09
N LEU A 623 -15.53 -25.13 -20.90
CA LEU A 623 -14.87 -24.47 -22.02
C LEU A 623 -13.79 -25.39 -22.60
N LYS A 624 -14.04 -25.94 -23.79
CA LYS A 624 -13.17 -26.85 -24.52
C LYS A 624 -13.00 -26.36 -25.95
N PRO A 625 -11.91 -26.73 -26.64
CA PRO A 625 -11.79 -26.45 -28.06
C PRO A 625 -12.83 -27.26 -28.86
N ILE A 626 -13.28 -26.72 -29.98
CA ILE A 626 -14.17 -27.44 -30.93
C ILE A 626 -13.34 -28.43 -31.75
N GLY A 627 -12.19 -27.98 -32.24
CA GLY A 627 -11.29 -28.82 -33.06
C GLY A 627 -10.49 -29.78 -32.17
N ALA A 628 -10.48 -31.07 -32.55
CA ALA A 628 -9.68 -32.05 -31.83
C ALA A 628 -8.17 -31.77 -31.92
N ASP A 629 -7.74 -31.13 -33.02
CA ASP A 629 -6.35 -30.73 -33.25
C ASP A 629 -5.97 -29.41 -32.59
N ASN A 630 -6.93 -28.73 -31.97
CA ASN A 630 -6.74 -27.44 -31.31
C ASN A 630 -6.56 -27.63 -29.80
N LYS A 631 -5.92 -26.68 -29.15
CA LYS A 631 -5.65 -26.75 -27.72
C LYS A 631 -6.07 -25.45 -26.98
N ILE A 632 -6.73 -25.66 -25.86
CA ILE A 632 -6.96 -24.57 -24.87
C ILE A 632 -6.11 -24.85 -23.64
N VAL A 633 -5.38 -23.82 -23.16
CA VAL A 633 -4.63 -23.84 -21.91
C VAL A 633 -5.17 -22.73 -21.03
N LYS A 634 -5.52 -23.05 -19.79
CA LYS A 634 -6.11 -22.11 -18.83
C LYS A 634 -5.27 -21.99 -17.57
N PHE A 635 -5.11 -20.76 -17.08
CA PHE A 635 -4.54 -20.48 -15.77
C PHE A 635 -5.41 -19.43 -15.05
N ALA A 636 -6.36 -19.89 -14.25
CA ALA A 636 -7.47 -19.10 -13.72
C ALA A 636 -8.26 -18.44 -14.88
N ASP A 637 -8.29 -17.09 -14.91
CA ASP A 637 -8.94 -16.31 -15.97
C ASP A 637 -8.10 -16.18 -17.25
N ASP A 638 -6.77 -16.31 -17.16
CA ASP A 638 -5.91 -16.30 -18.33
C ASP A 638 -6.17 -17.54 -19.21
N THR A 639 -6.67 -17.36 -20.42
CA THR A 639 -7.04 -18.42 -21.35
C THR A 639 -6.31 -18.23 -22.67
N VAL A 640 -5.67 -19.28 -23.16
CA VAL A 640 -5.00 -19.31 -24.47
C VAL A 640 -5.59 -20.42 -25.32
N CYS A 641 -5.95 -20.10 -26.56
CA CYS A 641 -6.33 -21.11 -27.56
C CYS A 641 -5.28 -21.12 -28.66
N ALA A 642 -4.73 -22.29 -28.94
CA ALA A 642 -3.70 -22.55 -29.97
C ALA A 642 -4.30 -23.40 -31.11
N VAL A 643 -4.12 -22.93 -32.35
CA VAL A 643 -4.66 -23.50 -33.55
C VAL A 643 -3.55 -23.69 -34.58
N PRO A 644 -3.15 -24.94 -34.92
CA PRO A 644 -2.20 -25.24 -35.98
C PRO A 644 -2.74 -24.83 -37.37
N GLU A 645 -1.84 -24.55 -38.32
CA GLU A 645 -2.20 -24.17 -39.70
C GLU A 645 -3.13 -25.17 -40.39
N LYS A 646 -2.84 -26.46 -40.23
CA LYS A 646 -3.58 -27.58 -40.90
C LYS A 646 -4.83 -28.01 -40.13
N SER A 647 -5.17 -27.36 -39.02
CA SER A 647 -6.37 -27.70 -38.28
C SER A 647 -7.63 -27.49 -39.10
N LYS A 648 -8.57 -28.41 -38.97
CA LYS A 648 -9.88 -28.36 -39.64
C LYS A 648 -10.77 -27.23 -39.09
N VAL A 649 -10.53 -26.81 -37.88
CA VAL A 649 -11.29 -25.72 -37.18
C VAL A 649 -10.41 -24.51 -37.03
N SER A 650 -10.78 -23.44 -37.70
CA SER A 650 -9.99 -22.20 -37.72
C SER A 650 -9.99 -21.46 -36.36
N LEU A 651 -9.01 -20.56 -36.17
CA LEU A 651 -8.94 -19.70 -34.98
C LEU A 651 -10.20 -18.84 -34.81
N THR A 652 -10.81 -18.40 -35.93
CA THR A 652 -12.07 -17.63 -35.90
C THR A 652 -13.22 -18.45 -35.29
N CYS A 653 -13.33 -19.74 -35.66
CA CYS A 653 -14.35 -20.65 -35.12
C CYS A 653 -14.12 -20.85 -33.60
N GLU A 654 -12.86 -21.09 -33.19
CA GLU A 654 -12.53 -21.29 -31.79
C GLU A 654 -12.78 -20.01 -30.95
N TYR A 655 -12.41 -18.83 -31.47
CA TYR A 655 -12.68 -17.58 -30.78
C TYR A 655 -14.18 -17.30 -30.66
N ASN A 656 -14.97 -17.60 -31.70
CA ASN A 656 -16.42 -17.47 -31.64
C ASN A 656 -17.04 -18.43 -30.62
N ASN A 657 -16.48 -19.65 -30.48
CA ASN A 657 -16.87 -20.59 -29.42
C ASN A 657 -16.58 -19.99 -28.02
N ILE A 658 -15.37 -19.48 -27.82
CA ILE A 658 -15.01 -18.82 -26.53
C ILE A 658 -15.92 -17.61 -26.27
N ARG A 659 -16.21 -16.79 -27.29
CA ARG A 659 -17.09 -15.64 -27.20
C ARG A 659 -18.53 -16.02 -26.88
N GLY A 660 -19.07 -17.05 -27.55
CA GLY A 660 -20.39 -17.61 -27.28
C GLY A 660 -20.47 -18.17 -25.86
N TRP A 661 -19.48 -19.02 -25.46
CA TRP A 661 -19.38 -19.55 -24.11
C TRP A 661 -19.35 -18.44 -23.04
N ALA A 662 -18.59 -17.35 -23.29
CA ALA A 662 -18.53 -16.21 -22.39
C ALA A 662 -19.88 -15.46 -22.32
N GLY A 663 -20.52 -15.22 -23.47
CA GLY A 663 -21.84 -14.57 -23.56
C GLY A 663 -22.92 -15.31 -22.79
N ASP A 664 -23.01 -16.64 -22.96
CA ASP A 664 -23.95 -17.50 -22.22
C ASP A 664 -23.77 -17.43 -20.70
N ARG A 665 -22.60 -16.99 -20.23
CA ARG A 665 -22.23 -16.88 -18.81
C ARG A 665 -22.14 -15.45 -18.32
N PHE A 666 -22.58 -14.51 -19.15
CA PHE A 666 -22.56 -13.06 -18.89
C PHE A 666 -21.12 -12.53 -18.59
N LEU A 667 -20.10 -13.21 -19.12
CA LEU A 667 -18.72 -12.75 -19.06
C LEU A 667 -18.40 -11.92 -20.31
N THR A 668 -17.60 -10.87 -20.13
CA THR A 668 -17.20 -9.99 -21.24
C THR A 668 -15.72 -10.17 -21.55
N ILE A 669 -15.38 -10.45 -22.80
CA ILE A 669 -14.00 -10.48 -23.28
C ILE A 669 -13.49 -9.04 -23.41
N ASN A 670 -12.28 -8.78 -22.93
CA ASN A 670 -11.59 -7.50 -23.08
C ASN A 670 -10.77 -7.51 -24.36
N GLU A 671 -11.36 -7.09 -25.48
CA GLU A 671 -10.71 -7.11 -26.79
C GLU A 671 -9.41 -6.30 -26.83
N ILE A 672 -9.32 -5.18 -26.06
CA ILE A 672 -8.12 -4.32 -25.98
C ILE A 672 -6.92 -5.04 -25.32
N LYS A 673 -7.20 -6.04 -24.46
CA LYS A 673 -6.17 -6.84 -23.77
C LYS A 673 -6.10 -8.28 -24.28
N THR A 674 -6.87 -8.59 -25.29
CA THR A 674 -6.81 -9.87 -26.01
C THR A 674 -5.86 -9.69 -27.18
N TYR A 675 -4.91 -10.60 -27.33
CA TYR A 675 -3.88 -10.50 -28.35
C TYR A 675 -3.79 -11.78 -29.16
N GLU A 676 -3.48 -11.63 -30.45
CA GLU A 676 -3.09 -12.75 -31.32
C GLU A 676 -1.56 -12.81 -31.44
N LEU A 677 -0.98 -13.99 -31.36
CA LEU A 677 0.44 -14.26 -31.58
C LEU A 677 0.60 -15.46 -32.50
N ILE A 678 1.44 -15.35 -33.53
CA ILE A 678 1.76 -16.44 -34.46
C ILE A 678 3.13 -16.98 -34.10
N PHE A 679 3.20 -18.29 -33.83
CA PHE A 679 4.45 -19.00 -33.63
C PHE A 679 4.89 -19.66 -34.94
N TYR A 680 6.20 -19.60 -35.28
CA TYR A 680 6.77 -20.07 -36.54
C TYR A 680 8.26 -20.42 -36.37
N LEU A 681 8.76 -21.30 -37.25
CA LEU A 681 10.19 -21.60 -37.35
C LEU A 681 10.90 -20.69 -38.36
N SER A 682 10.24 -20.36 -39.49
CA SER A 682 10.80 -19.48 -40.51
C SER A 682 9.97 -18.20 -40.66
N LYS A 683 10.63 -17.08 -40.68
CA LYS A 683 10.00 -15.76 -40.82
C LYS A 683 9.37 -15.57 -42.22
N SER A 684 9.94 -16.19 -43.23
CA SER A 684 9.43 -16.10 -44.61
C SER A 684 8.02 -16.64 -44.77
N THR A 685 7.62 -17.62 -43.95
CA THR A 685 6.30 -18.26 -44.03
C THR A 685 5.19 -17.36 -43.43
N VAL A 686 5.54 -16.37 -42.60
CA VAL A 686 4.56 -15.54 -41.90
C VAL A 686 4.56 -14.06 -42.34
N ASN A 687 5.49 -13.63 -43.21
CA ASN A 687 5.62 -12.26 -43.64
C ASN A 687 4.36 -11.65 -44.26
N ASN A 688 3.50 -12.48 -44.88
CA ASN A 688 2.28 -12.06 -45.57
C ASN A 688 1.00 -12.42 -44.80
N LEU A 689 1.10 -12.97 -43.58
CA LEU A 689 -0.07 -13.33 -42.80
C LEU A 689 -0.69 -12.06 -42.16
N LEU A 690 -1.95 -11.83 -42.51
CA LEU A 690 -2.74 -10.76 -41.91
C LEU A 690 -3.28 -11.18 -40.52
N PRO A 691 -3.61 -10.24 -39.64
CA PRO A 691 -4.36 -10.52 -38.41
C PRO A 691 -5.65 -11.28 -38.75
N THR A 692 -6.01 -12.26 -37.90
CA THR A 692 -7.27 -12.99 -38.06
C THR A 692 -8.48 -12.10 -37.79
N PHE A 693 -8.30 -11.09 -36.90
CA PHE A 693 -9.36 -10.22 -36.43
C PHE A 693 -8.98 -8.75 -36.63
N SER A 694 -9.94 -7.92 -37.01
CA SER A 694 -9.74 -6.47 -37.18
C SER A 694 -9.65 -5.68 -35.86
N ASN A 695 -10.21 -6.23 -34.79
CA ASN A 695 -10.36 -5.62 -33.46
C ASN A 695 -9.40 -6.21 -32.42
N ILE A 696 -8.60 -7.22 -32.79
CA ILE A 696 -7.60 -7.85 -31.91
C ILE A 696 -6.22 -7.62 -32.51
N GLU A 697 -5.32 -7.12 -31.68
CA GLU A 697 -3.96 -6.79 -32.12
C GLU A 697 -3.13 -8.06 -32.33
N LEU A 698 -2.50 -8.16 -33.52
CA LEU A 698 -1.48 -9.16 -33.81
C LEU A 698 -0.14 -8.65 -33.28
N VAL A 699 0.44 -9.34 -32.32
CA VAL A 699 1.70 -8.97 -31.68
C VAL A 699 2.83 -9.93 -32.05
N SER A 700 4.08 -9.43 -32.04
CA SER A 700 5.28 -10.25 -32.29
C SER A 700 5.74 -10.99 -31.02
N SER A 701 5.38 -10.48 -29.85
CA SER A 701 5.67 -11.10 -28.54
C SER A 701 4.63 -10.71 -27.50
N ILE A 702 4.43 -11.56 -26.50
CA ILE A 702 3.49 -11.35 -25.41
C ILE A 702 4.06 -11.81 -24.06
N LYS A 703 3.72 -11.09 -23.00
CA LYS A 703 4.04 -11.53 -21.64
C LYS A 703 2.92 -12.40 -21.09
N TYR A 704 3.15 -13.71 -21.07
CA TYR A 704 2.21 -14.71 -20.54
C TYR A 704 2.74 -15.36 -19.27
N LEU A 705 1.97 -15.36 -18.19
CA LEU A 705 2.31 -15.92 -16.86
C LEU A 705 3.73 -15.55 -16.37
N GLY A 706 4.19 -14.34 -16.72
CA GLY A 706 5.49 -13.80 -16.26
C GLY A 706 6.67 -14.06 -17.18
N VAL A 707 6.50 -14.84 -18.25
CA VAL A 707 7.50 -15.10 -19.32
C VAL A 707 7.11 -14.31 -20.57
N VAL A 708 8.08 -13.75 -21.29
CA VAL A 708 7.86 -13.15 -22.61
C VAL A 708 8.02 -14.25 -23.65
N LEU A 709 6.95 -14.53 -24.38
CA LEU A 709 6.91 -15.47 -25.49
C LEU A 709 6.99 -14.68 -26.79
N SER A 710 7.91 -15.05 -27.68
CA SER A 710 8.11 -14.43 -29.00
C SER A 710 7.67 -15.39 -30.10
N GLY A 711 7.12 -14.87 -31.19
CA GLY A 711 6.58 -15.69 -32.27
C GLY A 711 7.63 -16.58 -32.95
N ASN A 712 8.89 -16.21 -32.94
CA ASN A 712 10.02 -17.00 -33.44
C ASN A 712 10.55 -18.04 -32.42
N LEU A 713 9.85 -18.28 -31.33
CA LEU A 713 10.24 -19.14 -30.22
C LEU A 713 11.55 -18.76 -29.50
N SER A 714 12.16 -17.59 -29.80
CA SER A 714 13.40 -17.16 -29.17
C SER A 714 13.15 -16.58 -27.77
N ALA A 715 13.99 -16.95 -26.79
CA ALA A 715 13.95 -16.42 -25.44
C ALA A 715 14.69 -15.08 -25.28
N VAL A 716 15.28 -14.51 -26.33
CA VAL A 716 16.13 -13.30 -26.26
C VAL A 716 15.41 -12.12 -25.63
N GLU A 717 14.15 -11.84 -25.99
CA GLU A 717 13.37 -10.76 -25.39
C GLU A 717 13.14 -10.98 -23.88
N HIS A 718 12.81 -12.22 -23.51
CA HIS A 718 12.66 -12.58 -22.09
C HIS A 718 13.95 -12.40 -21.30
N ILE A 719 15.08 -12.83 -21.85
CA ILE A 719 16.41 -12.71 -21.26
C ILE A 719 16.78 -11.23 -21.09
N ASN A 720 16.53 -10.37 -22.08
CA ASN A 720 16.78 -8.93 -21.98
C ASN A 720 15.98 -8.27 -20.86
N VAL A 721 14.70 -8.65 -20.70
CA VAL A 721 13.87 -8.20 -19.58
C VAL A 721 14.46 -8.67 -18.24
N LEU A 722 14.88 -9.93 -18.14
CA LEU A 722 15.52 -10.48 -16.95
C LEU A 722 16.83 -9.76 -16.61
N LEU A 723 17.71 -9.53 -17.60
CA LEU A 723 18.98 -8.81 -17.41
C LEU A 723 18.75 -7.39 -16.88
N THR A 724 17.81 -6.67 -17.47
CA THR A 724 17.43 -5.32 -17.00
C THR A 724 16.97 -5.32 -15.54
N LEU A 725 16.08 -6.24 -15.19
CA LEU A 725 15.57 -6.34 -13.83
C LEU A 725 16.63 -6.80 -12.83
N CYS A 726 17.49 -7.74 -13.22
CA CYS A 726 18.59 -8.22 -12.36
C CYS A 726 19.64 -7.14 -12.13
N SER A 727 20.01 -6.37 -13.14
CA SER A 727 20.95 -5.24 -13.01
C SER A 727 20.44 -4.18 -12.03
N GLN A 728 19.17 -3.81 -12.12
CA GLN A 728 18.53 -2.89 -11.15
C GLN A 728 18.59 -3.43 -9.71
N ARG A 729 18.41 -4.73 -9.52
CA ARG A 729 18.42 -5.38 -8.21
C ARG A 729 19.85 -5.56 -7.64
N LEU A 730 20.82 -5.84 -8.49
CA LEU A 730 22.23 -5.85 -8.09
C LEU A 730 22.69 -4.46 -7.62
N TYR A 731 22.23 -3.40 -8.29
CA TYR A 731 22.47 -2.04 -7.80
C TYR A 731 21.89 -1.81 -6.39
N LEU A 732 20.66 -2.31 -6.13
CA LEU A 732 20.06 -2.23 -4.79
C LEU A 732 20.84 -3.04 -3.75
N LEU A 733 21.34 -4.22 -4.11
CA LEU A 733 22.20 -5.01 -3.23
C LEU A 733 23.50 -4.26 -2.87
N LYS A 734 24.12 -3.58 -3.85
CA LYS A 734 25.27 -2.71 -3.59
C LYS A 734 24.94 -1.62 -2.58
N LEU A 735 23.80 -0.93 -2.73
CA LEU A 735 23.35 0.09 -1.77
C LEU A 735 23.11 -0.48 -0.36
N LEU A 736 22.55 -1.69 -0.26
CA LEU A 736 22.31 -2.34 1.03
C LEU A 736 23.63 -2.74 1.71
N ARG A 737 24.62 -3.24 0.95
CA ARG A 737 25.95 -3.53 1.42
C ARG A 737 26.64 -2.27 1.95
N ASP A 738 26.60 -1.19 1.18
CA ASP A 738 27.25 0.09 1.52
C ASP A 738 26.59 0.74 2.76
N ARG A 739 25.35 0.32 3.10
CA ARG A 739 24.65 0.69 4.36
C ARG A 739 24.87 -0.28 5.50
N GLY A 740 25.82 -1.22 5.37
CA GLY A 740 26.22 -2.13 6.45
C GLY A 740 25.30 -3.34 6.66
N MET A 741 24.53 -3.77 5.63
CA MET A 741 23.77 -5.02 5.74
C MET A 741 24.73 -6.22 5.86
N PRO A 742 24.52 -7.15 6.82
CA PRO A 742 25.36 -8.35 6.95
C PRO A 742 25.35 -9.21 5.69
N ILE A 743 26.46 -9.90 5.42
CA ILE A 743 26.63 -10.69 4.20
C ILE A 743 25.60 -11.80 4.07
N ASP A 744 25.22 -12.47 5.17
CA ASP A 744 24.20 -13.52 5.18
C ASP A 744 22.83 -12.97 4.75
N CYS A 745 22.50 -11.75 5.22
CA CYS A 745 21.27 -11.08 4.81
C CYS A 745 21.30 -10.65 3.34
N LEU A 746 22.46 -10.17 2.84
CA LEU A 746 22.66 -9.85 1.43
C LEU A 746 22.54 -11.09 0.56
N HIS A 747 23.06 -12.24 1.00
CA HIS A 747 22.92 -13.52 0.29
C HIS A 747 21.45 -13.92 0.15
N ILE A 748 20.66 -13.82 1.22
CA ILE A 748 19.21 -14.12 1.17
C ILE A 748 18.48 -13.17 0.22
N VAL A 749 18.82 -11.88 0.25
CA VAL A 749 18.26 -10.89 -0.68
C VAL A 749 18.64 -11.23 -2.13
N PHE A 750 19.88 -11.63 -2.38
CA PHE A 750 20.33 -12.08 -3.70
C PHE A 750 19.54 -13.31 -4.18
N LEU A 751 19.49 -14.36 -3.36
CA LEU A 751 18.72 -15.58 -3.69
C LEU A 751 17.27 -15.24 -4.04
N SER A 752 16.61 -14.41 -3.22
CA SER A 752 15.20 -14.13 -3.37
C SER A 752 14.86 -13.17 -4.51
N LEU A 753 15.69 -12.18 -4.77
CA LEU A 753 15.38 -11.12 -5.74
C LEU A 753 16.07 -11.31 -7.10
N VAL A 754 17.21 -11.98 -7.15
CA VAL A 754 17.96 -12.19 -8.38
C VAL A 754 17.85 -13.63 -8.82
N LEU A 755 18.36 -14.59 -8.03
CA LEU A 755 18.43 -15.99 -8.44
C LEU A 755 17.04 -16.59 -8.70
N ASN A 756 16.10 -16.44 -7.76
CA ASN A 756 14.74 -16.95 -7.94
C ASN A 756 14.03 -16.33 -9.15
N ARG A 757 14.43 -15.13 -9.57
CA ARG A 757 13.88 -14.49 -10.76
C ARG A 757 14.42 -15.13 -12.05
N ILE A 758 15.71 -15.45 -12.07
CA ILE A 758 16.34 -16.16 -13.19
C ILE A 758 15.79 -17.58 -13.29
N CYS A 759 15.67 -18.29 -12.16
CA CYS A 759 15.17 -19.65 -12.11
C CYS A 759 13.67 -19.77 -12.37
N TYR A 760 12.91 -18.66 -12.33
CA TYR A 760 11.47 -18.70 -12.57
C TYR A 760 11.17 -19.16 -14.00
N CYS A 761 10.36 -20.21 -14.12
CA CYS A 761 9.98 -20.84 -15.40
C CYS A 761 11.17 -21.28 -16.29
N LEU A 762 12.37 -21.41 -15.73
CA LEU A 762 13.57 -21.81 -16.48
C LEU A 762 13.34 -23.06 -17.37
N PRO A 763 12.67 -24.15 -16.90
CA PRO A 763 12.40 -25.30 -17.73
C PRO A 763 11.52 -25.01 -18.95
N ALA A 764 10.74 -23.94 -18.93
CA ALA A 764 9.83 -23.59 -20.03
C ALA A 764 10.50 -22.75 -21.13
N TRP A 765 11.57 -21.98 -20.83
CA TRP A 765 12.16 -21.06 -21.80
C TRP A 765 13.65 -21.28 -22.07
N SER A 766 14.37 -22.04 -21.22
CA SER A 766 15.82 -22.21 -21.40
C SER A 766 16.20 -22.98 -22.65
N GLY A 767 15.35 -23.88 -23.15
CA GLY A 767 15.58 -24.60 -24.39
C GLY A 767 15.51 -23.72 -25.65
N PHE A 768 15.01 -22.50 -25.53
CA PHE A 768 14.88 -21.51 -26.61
C PHE A 768 15.84 -20.31 -26.44
N ALA A 769 16.81 -20.41 -25.51
CA ALA A 769 17.76 -19.36 -25.18
C ALA A 769 18.96 -19.31 -26.16
#